data_a0c6db5c273dd5455d18e7826b214afa
#
_entry.id   a0c6db5c273dd5455d18e7826b214afa
#
_cell.length_a   1.000
_cell.length_b   1.000
_cell.length_c   1.000
_cell.angle_alpha   90.00
_cell.angle_beta   90.00
_cell.angle_gamma   90.00
#
_symmetry.space_group_name_H-M   'P 1'
#
loop_
_entity.id
_entity.type
_entity.pdbx_description
1 polymer ?
#
loop_
_entity_poly.entity_id
_entity_poly.type
_entity_poly.pdbx_seq_one_letter_code
_entity_poly.pdbx_strand_id
1 'polypeptide(L)'
;MDELTLQMNKNRDFPKSCVLCFTETWMCDAIPDSALQLGGFNLYRADRHTELSGKTKGGGICFYTNNSWCNDVKVLSQLCSPDLEAFIINCKPFYSPREFSSFILVGVYIPPQGNVREAQRALADEIQSVERTNPDALVIVLGDFNKGNLSHELPKYKQFIKCPTREGNVLDHCYTTISGAYRAVPRAALGQSDHIMVHLIPAYRQKLKLCKPVVRTSKKWTSEAVGELQGCLDCTDWDVFRSTTNSLDEYTDTVSSYIYFCEDSIIPTCTRVSYNNDKPWFTAKLRRLRSEKEAAFRSGDRGKYKEAKYRFSEEVRKAKTEHGERMQQQFQTNDSASVWKGLKAITNYKPRAPHSVNDLRLANSLNEYYCRFERQWNSPDPPQSSPHQLSPTQLHTSATPHPPPLTPLTIKEEEVNRLFKRLNTRKATGPDSVSPSLLKHCANQLSPVFTDIFNTSLETCHVPACFKTSAIVPVPKKTKITGLNDYRPVALTSVVMKSFERLVLSYLKDITDPLLDPLQFAYRANRSVDDAVNMALHFILQHLDSPGSYARILFVDFSSAFNTIIPALLRDKLFQLNVPDSMCSWITDFLTDRRQFVRLGTHVSDLQHISTGSPQGCVLSPLLFSLYTNGCTSGHQSVKLLKFADDTTLIGLISDGNESAYRGEIDRLVSWCSTNNLELNSLKTVEMTVDFRKDPAPRPPVILCDSPVSSAESFCFLGTTITKELKWAQNISSLTKKAQQRMYFLRQLKKFLLPVKMLVNFYTAIIESVLTSSITVWFAAATARDKAKLQRVIHSAEKVIGCSLPSLQELYFSRSWRRAAKIAADPSHPR
;
A
#
# COMPACT_ATOMS: atom_id res chain seq x y z
N MET A 1 20.67 -32.93 -31.55
CA MET A 1 20.41 -31.46 -31.67
C MET A 1 20.03 -31.10 -33.13
N ASP A 2 20.72 -31.66 -34.15
CA ASP A 2 20.45 -31.30 -35.54
C ASP A 2 19.03 -31.62 -36.00
N GLU A 3 18.51 -32.81 -35.62
CA GLU A 3 17.14 -33.17 -35.96
C GLU A 3 16.11 -32.32 -35.20
N LEU A 4 16.35 -32.00 -33.94
CA LEU A 4 15.50 -31.08 -33.18
C LEU A 4 15.47 -29.68 -33.83
N THR A 5 16.62 -29.19 -34.28
CA THR A 5 16.73 -27.93 -35.02
C THR A 5 16.00 -28.01 -36.36
N LEU A 6 16.09 -29.14 -37.07
CA LEU A 6 15.34 -29.38 -38.30
C LEU A 6 13.82 -29.38 -38.06
N GLN A 7 13.36 -30.02 -36.99
CA GLN A 7 11.93 -30.03 -36.58
C GLN A 7 11.44 -28.61 -36.21
N MET A 8 12.28 -27.81 -35.56
CA MET A 8 11.97 -26.40 -35.26
C MET A 8 11.71 -25.59 -36.52
N ASN A 9 12.43 -25.87 -37.60
CA ASN A 9 12.33 -25.13 -38.86
C ASN A 9 11.21 -25.64 -39.79
N LYS A 10 10.95 -26.95 -39.80
CA LYS A 10 9.98 -27.58 -40.71
C LYS A 10 8.60 -27.85 -40.12
N ASN A 11 8.50 -28.08 -38.82
CA ASN A 11 7.26 -28.44 -38.17
C ASN A 11 6.70 -27.30 -37.34
N ARG A 12 5.55 -26.76 -37.72
CA ARG A 12 4.91 -25.61 -37.05
C ARG A 12 4.52 -25.85 -35.59
N ASP A 13 4.41 -27.09 -35.16
CA ASP A 13 4.00 -27.44 -33.76
C ASP A 13 5.16 -27.21 -32.78
N PHE A 14 6.41 -27.44 -33.17
CA PHE A 14 7.58 -27.27 -32.31
C PHE A 14 7.82 -25.84 -31.87
N PRO A 15 7.93 -24.82 -32.75
CA PRO A 15 8.12 -23.44 -32.33
C PRO A 15 6.96 -22.87 -31.49
N LYS A 16 5.77 -23.50 -31.56
CA LYS A 16 4.58 -23.11 -30.80
C LYS A 16 4.43 -23.85 -29.49
N SER A 17 5.21 -24.89 -29.23
CA SER A 17 5.19 -25.62 -27.99
C SER A 17 5.63 -24.72 -26.85
N CYS A 18 4.93 -24.79 -25.71
CA CYS A 18 5.29 -24.04 -24.52
C CYS A 18 6.53 -24.61 -23.82
N VAL A 19 6.62 -25.94 -23.81
CA VAL A 19 7.69 -26.69 -23.14
C VAL A 19 7.98 -27.95 -23.97
N LEU A 20 9.26 -28.32 -24.08
CA LEU A 20 9.70 -29.62 -24.52
C LEU A 20 10.36 -30.30 -23.33
N CYS A 21 10.03 -31.56 -23.07
CA CYS A 21 10.61 -32.37 -22.00
C CYS A 21 11.28 -33.58 -22.62
N PHE A 22 12.53 -33.83 -22.24
CA PHE A 22 13.30 -35.01 -22.65
C PHE A 22 13.80 -35.74 -21.41
N THR A 23 13.66 -37.05 -21.43
CA THR A 23 14.22 -38.00 -20.48
C THR A 23 15.31 -38.84 -21.17
N GLU A 24 16.18 -39.46 -20.41
CA GLU A 24 17.34 -40.20 -20.95
C GLU A 24 18.20 -39.34 -21.90
N THR A 25 18.53 -38.13 -21.47
CA THR A 25 19.27 -37.17 -22.31
C THR A 25 20.72 -37.56 -22.56
N TRP A 26 21.29 -38.39 -21.68
CA TRP A 26 22.68 -38.85 -21.68
C TRP A 26 23.68 -37.67 -21.64
N MET A 27 23.24 -36.54 -21.19
CA MET A 27 24.08 -35.35 -21.01
C MET A 27 24.97 -35.48 -19.76
N CYS A 28 26.09 -34.80 -19.80
CA CYS A 28 27.05 -34.73 -18.70
C CYS A 28 27.70 -33.34 -18.68
N ASP A 29 28.40 -33.02 -17.59
CA ASP A 29 29.05 -31.71 -17.38
C ASP A 29 30.07 -31.33 -18.49
N ALA A 30 30.60 -32.32 -19.21
CA ALA A 30 31.50 -32.07 -20.32
C ALA A 30 30.81 -31.41 -21.55
N ILE A 31 29.49 -31.45 -21.63
CA ILE A 31 28.71 -30.85 -22.73
C ILE A 31 28.22 -29.49 -22.29
N PRO A 32 28.78 -28.38 -22.85
CA PRO A 32 28.37 -27.05 -22.44
C PRO A 32 26.95 -26.70 -22.92
N ASP A 33 26.21 -25.92 -22.14
CA ASP A 33 24.85 -25.47 -22.50
C ASP A 33 24.80 -24.71 -23.83
N SER A 34 25.91 -24.06 -24.23
CA SER A 34 26.02 -23.38 -25.52
C SER A 34 25.87 -24.32 -26.70
N ALA A 35 26.29 -25.58 -26.57
CA ALA A 35 26.13 -26.59 -27.63
C ALA A 35 24.69 -27.14 -27.74
N LEU A 36 23.87 -26.89 -26.70
CA LEU A 36 22.51 -27.40 -26.58
C LEU A 36 21.46 -26.30 -26.79
N GLN A 37 21.85 -25.10 -27.18
CA GLN A 37 20.93 -23.99 -27.35
C GLN A 37 19.95 -24.22 -28.50
N LEU A 38 18.67 -23.95 -28.20
CA LEU A 38 17.58 -24.02 -29.17
C LEU A 38 16.97 -22.62 -29.35
N GLY A 39 16.92 -22.11 -30.56
CA GLY A 39 16.44 -20.76 -30.86
C GLY A 39 15.03 -20.50 -30.34
N GLY A 40 14.85 -19.49 -29.48
CA GLY A 40 13.57 -19.13 -28.89
C GLY A 40 13.19 -19.91 -27.61
N PHE A 41 14.08 -20.77 -27.11
CA PHE A 41 13.88 -21.54 -25.88
C PHE A 41 15.02 -21.34 -24.88
N ASN A 42 14.71 -21.48 -23.60
CA ASN A 42 15.69 -21.57 -22.51
C ASN A 42 15.80 -23.04 -22.07
N LEU A 43 17.03 -23.51 -21.92
CA LEU A 43 17.35 -24.87 -21.43
C LEU A 43 17.42 -24.87 -19.90
N TYR A 44 16.83 -25.90 -19.29
CA TYR A 44 16.97 -26.31 -17.90
C TYR A 44 17.24 -27.80 -17.87
N ARG A 45 18.36 -28.23 -17.26
CA ARG A 45 18.77 -29.64 -17.28
C ARG A 45 19.16 -30.15 -15.88
N ALA A 46 18.97 -31.40 -15.69
CA ALA A 46 19.40 -32.17 -14.53
C ALA A 46 20.08 -33.45 -15.05
N ASP A 47 21.39 -33.39 -15.14
CA ASP A 47 22.21 -34.52 -15.60
C ASP A 47 22.30 -35.56 -14.49
N ARG A 48 22.51 -36.80 -14.88
CA ARG A 48 22.69 -37.91 -13.91
C ARG A 48 24.01 -37.75 -13.17
N HIS A 49 23.97 -37.80 -11.86
CA HIS A 49 25.14 -37.89 -11.01
C HIS A 49 25.52 -39.36 -10.78
N THR A 50 26.72 -39.76 -11.21
CA THR A 50 27.23 -41.13 -11.14
C THR A 50 27.33 -41.63 -9.69
N GLU A 51 27.75 -40.75 -8.77
CA GLU A 51 27.89 -41.07 -7.34
C GLU A 51 26.55 -41.37 -6.67
N LEU A 52 25.47 -40.67 -7.04
CA LEU A 52 24.15 -40.78 -6.45
C LEU A 52 23.31 -41.90 -7.09
N SER A 53 23.49 -42.12 -8.39
CA SER A 53 22.73 -43.13 -9.14
C SER A 53 23.38 -44.53 -9.18
N GLY A 54 24.67 -44.61 -8.86
CA GLY A 54 25.46 -45.84 -9.01
C GLY A 54 25.66 -46.26 -10.47
N LYS A 55 25.33 -45.45 -11.45
CA LYS A 55 25.34 -45.78 -12.89
C LYS A 55 26.20 -44.78 -13.67
N THR A 56 27.08 -45.24 -14.55
CA THR A 56 28.02 -44.45 -15.30
C THR A 56 27.49 -43.97 -16.66
N LYS A 57 26.41 -44.53 -17.17
CA LYS A 57 25.80 -44.17 -18.46
C LYS A 57 24.28 -44.07 -18.39
N GLY A 58 23.70 -43.26 -19.26
CA GLY A 58 22.25 -43.09 -19.43
C GLY A 58 21.64 -42.09 -18.45
N GLY A 59 20.32 -41.90 -18.52
CA GLY A 59 19.55 -40.98 -17.66
C GLY A 59 19.70 -39.50 -18.01
N GLY A 60 19.31 -38.66 -17.06
CA GLY A 60 19.24 -37.21 -17.24
C GLY A 60 17.89 -36.74 -17.77
N ILE A 61 17.46 -35.55 -17.31
CA ILE A 61 16.19 -34.91 -17.69
C ILE A 61 16.46 -33.48 -18.08
N CYS A 62 15.82 -33.01 -19.16
CA CYS A 62 15.87 -31.58 -19.48
C CYS A 62 14.53 -31.02 -19.93
N PHE A 63 14.37 -29.72 -19.71
CA PHE A 63 13.25 -28.92 -20.19
C PHE A 63 13.75 -27.78 -21.07
N TYR A 64 13.14 -27.62 -22.24
CA TYR A 64 13.23 -26.40 -23.01
C TYR A 64 11.95 -25.59 -22.84
N THR A 65 12.02 -24.39 -22.30
CA THR A 65 10.87 -23.51 -22.11
C THR A 65 10.86 -22.40 -23.13
N ASN A 66 9.74 -22.22 -23.81
CA ASN A 66 9.58 -21.21 -24.85
C ASN A 66 9.62 -19.79 -24.28
N ASN A 67 10.51 -18.93 -24.75
CA ASN A 67 10.69 -17.56 -24.31
C ASN A 67 9.46 -16.67 -24.58
N SER A 68 8.63 -17.02 -25.57
CA SER A 68 7.37 -16.31 -25.82
C SER A 68 6.26 -16.68 -24.84
N TRP A 69 6.40 -17.82 -24.16
CA TRP A 69 5.46 -18.31 -23.15
C TRP A 69 5.88 -17.96 -21.73
N CYS A 70 7.15 -18.18 -21.35
CA CYS A 70 7.64 -18.03 -19.98
C CYS A 70 9.14 -17.67 -19.94
N ASN A 71 9.48 -16.60 -19.20
CA ASN A 71 10.88 -16.23 -18.91
C ASN A 71 11.16 -16.24 -17.38
N ASP A 72 10.12 -16.43 -16.53
CA ASP A 72 10.28 -16.54 -15.08
C ASP A 72 10.17 -18.03 -14.69
N VAL A 73 11.30 -18.74 -14.75
CA VAL A 73 11.41 -20.14 -14.38
C VAL A 73 12.36 -20.28 -13.20
N LYS A 74 11.98 -21.10 -12.20
CA LYS A 74 12.80 -21.41 -11.03
C LYS A 74 12.92 -22.93 -10.91
N VAL A 75 14.12 -23.43 -10.73
CA VAL A 75 14.37 -24.80 -10.31
C VAL A 75 13.96 -24.91 -8.84
N LEU A 76 13.09 -25.89 -8.51
CA LEU A 76 12.62 -26.16 -7.16
C LEU A 76 13.38 -27.31 -6.50
N SER A 77 13.58 -28.40 -7.24
CA SER A 77 14.21 -29.62 -6.71
C SER A 77 14.79 -30.45 -7.84
N GLN A 78 15.80 -31.23 -7.51
CA GLN A 78 16.40 -32.24 -8.36
C GLN A 78 16.68 -33.48 -7.50
N LEU A 79 16.10 -34.60 -7.89
CA LEU A 79 16.29 -35.89 -7.26
C LEU A 79 17.08 -36.79 -8.20
N CYS A 80 18.10 -37.49 -7.68
CA CYS A 80 18.87 -38.47 -8.41
C CYS A 80 19.18 -39.62 -7.44
N SER A 81 18.69 -40.80 -7.78
CA SER A 81 18.92 -42.03 -7.02
C SER A 81 19.03 -43.24 -7.98
N PRO A 82 19.41 -44.44 -7.52
CA PRO A 82 19.42 -45.63 -8.37
C PRO A 82 18.07 -45.97 -9.00
N ASP A 83 16.97 -45.58 -8.33
CA ASP A 83 15.59 -45.96 -8.66
C ASP A 83 14.75 -44.83 -9.31
N LEU A 84 15.16 -43.55 -9.11
CA LEU A 84 14.38 -42.42 -9.54
C LEU A 84 15.28 -41.20 -9.92
N GLU A 85 15.02 -40.63 -11.07
CA GLU A 85 15.44 -39.28 -11.37
C GLU A 85 14.20 -38.38 -11.54
N ALA A 86 14.18 -37.24 -10.87
CA ALA A 86 13.14 -36.24 -11.05
C ALA A 86 13.71 -34.81 -11.06
N PHE A 87 13.21 -34.02 -11.96
CA PHE A 87 13.61 -32.61 -12.10
C PHE A 87 12.38 -31.72 -12.06
N ILE A 88 12.35 -30.76 -11.12
CA ILE A 88 11.17 -29.95 -10.81
C ILE A 88 11.46 -28.48 -11.05
N ILE A 89 10.70 -27.89 -11.96
CA ILE A 89 10.78 -26.46 -12.27
C ILE A 89 9.42 -25.77 -12.08
N ASN A 90 9.44 -24.53 -11.62
CA ASN A 90 8.25 -23.68 -11.49
C ASN A 90 8.27 -22.58 -12.54
N CYS A 91 7.32 -22.60 -13.45
CA CYS A 91 7.15 -21.66 -14.55
C CYS A 91 6.03 -20.68 -14.25
N LYS A 92 6.31 -19.36 -14.40
CA LYS A 92 5.30 -18.30 -14.32
C LYS A 92 5.12 -17.67 -15.70
N PRO A 93 4.25 -18.23 -16.55
CA PRO A 93 4.08 -17.76 -17.91
C PRO A 93 3.42 -16.38 -17.94
N PHE A 94 3.60 -15.67 -19.05
CA PHE A 94 2.98 -14.36 -19.30
C PHE A 94 1.45 -14.42 -19.28
N TYR A 95 0.88 -15.55 -19.67
CA TYR A 95 -0.56 -15.80 -19.69
C TYR A 95 -0.85 -17.18 -19.12
N SER A 96 -1.67 -17.26 -18.08
CA SER A 96 -2.17 -18.50 -17.48
C SER A 96 -3.67 -18.42 -17.28
N PRO A 97 -4.38 -19.55 -17.19
CA PRO A 97 -5.72 -19.58 -16.64
C PRO A 97 -5.71 -18.96 -15.24
N ARG A 98 -6.76 -18.20 -14.91
CA ARG A 98 -6.82 -17.39 -13.66
C ARG A 98 -6.80 -18.22 -12.39
N GLU A 99 -7.09 -19.50 -12.51
CA GLU A 99 -7.11 -20.46 -11.41
C GLU A 99 -5.71 -20.81 -10.92
N PHE A 100 -4.68 -20.62 -11.74
CA PHE A 100 -3.31 -21.05 -11.43
C PHE A 100 -2.37 -19.85 -11.33
N SER A 101 -1.61 -19.83 -10.24
CA SER A 101 -0.58 -18.79 -10.03
C SER A 101 0.70 -19.08 -10.84
N SER A 102 0.99 -20.37 -11.09
CA SER A 102 2.13 -20.87 -11.84
C SER A 102 1.91 -22.32 -12.28
N PHE A 103 2.82 -22.82 -13.11
CA PHE A 103 2.85 -24.23 -13.54
C PHE A 103 4.12 -24.85 -13.00
N ILE A 104 3.97 -25.95 -12.28
CA ILE A 104 5.10 -26.74 -11.81
C ILE A 104 5.21 -27.97 -12.72
N LEU A 105 6.35 -28.08 -13.39
CA LEU A 105 6.66 -29.22 -14.25
C LEU A 105 7.58 -30.15 -13.49
N VAL A 106 7.20 -31.42 -13.42
CA VAL A 106 7.94 -32.51 -12.78
C VAL A 106 8.34 -33.47 -13.89
N GLY A 107 9.59 -33.40 -14.36
CA GLY A 107 10.17 -34.38 -15.27
C GLY A 107 10.56 -35.63 -14.48
N VAL A 108 10.22 -36.81 -14.99
CA VAL A 108 10.43 -38.07 -14.27
C VAL A 108 11.09 -39.07 -15.19
N TYR A 109 12.09 -39.80 -14.67
CA TYR A 109 12.66 -40.99 -15.26
C TYR A 109 12.80 -42.06 -14.20
N ILE A 110 12.10 -43.20 -14.39
CA ILE A 110 12.21 -44.37 -13.53
C ILE A 110 12.98 -45.44 -14.31
N PRO A 111 14.22 -45.80 -13.93
CA PRO A 111 15.00 -46.77 -14.67
C PRO A 111 14.30 -48.16 -14.71
N PRO A 112 14.40 -48.94 -15.83
CA PRO A 112 13.71 -50.24 -15.95
C PRO A 112 14.06 -51.27 -14.89
N GLN A 113 15.24 -51.16 -14.27
CA GLN A 113 15.77 -52.03 -13.24
C GLN A 113 15.62 -51.49 -11.81
N GLY A 114 15.06 -50.26 -11.66
CA GLY A 114 14.88 -49.62 -10.37
C GLY A 114 13.76 -50.26 -9.52
N ASN A 115 13.81 -50.00 -8.21
CA ASN A 115 12.72 -50.40 -7.32
C ASN A 115 11.52 -49.44 -7.53
N VAL A 116 10.56 -49.88 -8.32
CA VAL A 116 9.38 -49.12 -8.72
C VAL A 116 8.58 -48.59 -7.53
N ARG A 117 8.46 -49.36 -6.43
CA ARG A 117 7.67 -48.97 -5.26
C ARG A 117 8.34 -47.79 -4.50
N GLU A 118 9.65 -47.84 -4.32
CA GLU A 118 10.40 -46.78 -3.66
C GLU A 118 10.43 -45.53 -4.52
N ALA A 119 10.65 -45.67 -5.83
CA ALA A 119 10.58 -44.57 -6.78
C ALA A 119 9.23 -43.83 -6.75
N GLN A 120 8.12 -44.59 -6.73
CA GLN A 120 6.77 -44.03 -6.69
C GLN A 120 6.48 -43.29 -5.38
N ARG A 121 6.92 -43.83 -4.22
CA ARG A 121 6.76 -43.16 -2.92
C ARG A 121 7.58 -41.88 -2.84
N ALA A 122 8.86 -41.97 -3.16
CA ALA A 122 9.74 -40.79 -3.14
C ALA A 122 9.22 -39.66 -4.06
N LEU A 123 8.73 -40.01 -5.26
CA LEU A 123 8.14 -39.08 -6.19
C LEU A 123 6.83 -38.47 -5.64
N ALA A 124 5.99 -39.30 -5.02
CA ALA A 124 4.73 -38.82 -4.43
C ALA A 124 4.96 -37.85 -3.26
N ASP A 125 5.93 -38.16 -2.39
CA ASP A 125 6.29 -37.30 -1.25
C ASP A 125 6.81 -35.94 -1.73
N GLU A 126 7.67 -35.91 -2.75
CA GLU A 126 8.20 -34.69 -3.32
C GLU A 126 7.09 -33.86 -3.98
N ILE A 127 6.20 -34.47 -4.77
CA ILE A 127 5.04 -33.80 -5.37
C ILE A 127 4.15 -33.20 -4.28
N GLN A 128 3.87 -33.92 -3.19
CA GLN A 128 3.06 -33.38 -2.08
C GLN A 128 3.76 -32.25 -1.34
N SER A 129 5.08 -32.31 -1.19
CA SER A 129 5.88 -31.21 -0.61
C SER A 129 5.77 -29.94 -1.44
N VAL A 130 5.94 -30.07 -2.76
CA VAL A 130 5.84 -28.96 -3.72
C VAL A 130 4.43 -28.38 -3.76
N GLU A 131 3.38 -29.22 -3.69
CA GLU A 131 1.98 -28.74 -3.62
C GLU A 131 1.69 -27.96 -2.34
N ARG A 132 2.20 -28.42 -1.18
CA ARG A 132 2.04 -27.72 0.09
C ARG A 132 2.66 -26.33 0.06
N THR A 133 3.81 -26.18 -0.56
CA THR A 133 4.51 -24.90 -0.68
C THR A 133 3.92 -23.98 -1.76
N ASN A 134 3.21 -24.55 -2.75
CA ASN A 134 2.63 -23.84 -3.88
C ASN A 134 1.15 -24.20 -4.12
N PRO A 135 0.23 -23.90 -3.21
CA PRO A 135 -1.15 -24.43 -3.24
C PRO A 135 -1.98 -23.95 -4.44
N ASP A 136 -1.63 -22.80 -5.05
CA ASP A 136 -2.33 -22.25 -6.22
C ASP A 136 -1.63 -22.58 -7.54
N ALA A 137 -0.60 -23.45 -7.54
CA ALA A 137 0.08 -23.87 -8.75
C ALA A 137 -0.60 -25.10 -9.36
N LEU A 138 -0.52 -25.23 -10.69
CA LEU A 138 -0.88 -26.47 -11.38
C LEU A 138 0.37 -27.34 -11.51
N VAL A 139 0.35 -28.52 -10.88
CA VAL A 139 1.42 -29.51 -11.03
C VAL A 139 1.11 -30.44 -12.21
N ILE A 140 2.12 -30.58 -13.08
CA ILE A 140 2.09 -31.43 -14.26
C ILE A 140 3.31 -32.35 -14.17
N VAL A 141 3.07 -33.64 -14.05
CA VAL A 141 4.11 -34.68 -13.97
C VAL A 141 4.19 -35.40 -15.31
N LEU A 142 5.37 -35.42 -15.89
CA LEU A 142 5.57 -36.03 -17.23
C LEU A 142 6.96 -36.68 -17.34
N GLY A 143 7.05 -37.72 -18.13
CA GLY A 143 8.30 -38.43 -18.37
C GLY A 143 8.13 -39.89 -18.57
N ASP A 144 9.24 -40.64 -18.58
CA ASP A 144 9.30 -42.07 -18.72
C ASP A 144 9.20 -42.78 -17.36
N PHE A 145 8.11 -43.43 -17.16
CA PHE A 145 7.81 -44.19 -15.95
C PHE A 145 8.15 -45.71 -16.03
N ASN A 146 8.50 -46.17 -17.22
CA ASN A 146 8.74 -47.59 -17.48
C ASN A 146 7.62 -48.49 -16.88
N LYS A 147 7.91 -49.24 -15.84
CA LYS A 147 6.94 -50.10 -15.15
C LYS A 147 6.14 -49.41 -14.04
N GLY A 148 6.45 -48.14 -13.77
CA GLY A 148 5.86 -47.33 -12.69
C GLY A 148 4.57 -46.62 -13.09
N ASN A 149 3.78 -46.24 -12.09
CA ASN A 149 2.64 -45.31 -12.26
C ASN A 149 2.34 -44.56 -10.94
N LEU A 150 1.55 -43.50 -11.01
CA LEU A 150 1.17 -42.68 -9.84
C LEU A 150 -0.25 -42.95 -9.33
N SER A 151 -0.97 -43.92 -9.91
CA SER A 151 -2.40 -44.10 -9.65
C SER A 151 -2.70 -44.51 -8.22
N HIS A 152 -1.81 -45.31 -7.59
CA HIS A 152 -1.93 -45.75 -6.22
C HIS A 152 -1.53 -44.68 -5.22
N GLU A 153 -0.36 -44.07 -5.39
CA GLU A 153 0.21 -43.09 -4.44
C GLU A 153 -0.50 -41.73 -4.52
N LEU A 154 -0.92 -41.32 -5.72
CA LEU A 154 -1.58 -40.04 -5.98
C LEU A 154 -2.89 -40.20 -6.78
N PRO A 155 -3.96 -40.80 -6.19
CA PRO A 155 -5.21 -41.13 -6.90
C PRO A 155 -5.96 -39.87 -7.45
N LYS A 156 -5.65 -38.66 -6.97
CA LYS A 156 -6.19 -37.41 -7.51
C LYS A 156 -5.60 -37.00 -8.87
N TYR A 157 -4.44 -37.57 -9.24
CA TYR A 157 -3.80 -37.30 -10.51
C TYR A 157 -4.36 -38.22 -11.61
N LYS A 158 -4.66 -37.64 -12.78
CA LYS A 158 -5.20 -38.38 -13.94
C LYS A 158 -4.15 -38.48 -15.03
N GLN A 159 -4.00 -39.67 -15.61
CA GLN A 159 -3.08 -39.99 -16.69
C GLN A 159 -3.72 -39.62 -18.05
N PHE A 160 -2.96 -38.96 -18.91
CA PHE A 160 -3.45 -38.46 -20.22
C PHE A 160 -2.91 -39.21 -21.43
N ILE A 161 -1.76 -39.85 -21.35
CA ILE A 161 -1.17 -40.63 -22.47
C ILE A 161 -1.72 -42.04 -22.45
N LYS A 162 -2.52 -42.35 -23.46
CA LYS A 162 -3.17 -43.69 -23.60
C LYS A 162 -2.71 -44.42 -24.86
N CYS A 163 -1.88 -43.80 -25.69
CA CYS A 163 -1.28 -44.43 -26.85
C CYS A 163 -0.01 -45.17 -26.45
N PRO A 164 0.32 -46.33 -27.08
CA PRO A 164 1.61 -46.98 -26.89
C PRO A 164 2.75 -46.04 -27.22
N THR A 165 3.79 -45.98 -26.37
CA THR A 165 4.96 -45.12 -26.56
C THR A 165 6.21 -45.87 -26.96
N ARG A 166 6.28 -47.20 -26.65
CA ARG A 166 7.34 -48.11 -27.07
C ARG A 166 6.80 -49.55 -27.17
N GLU A 167 7.04 -50.25 -28.28
CA GLU A 167 6.74 -51.67 -28.47
C GLU A 167 5.34 -52.12 -27.97
N GLY A 168 4.31 -51.32 -28.20
CA GLY A 168 2.95 -51.60 -27.78
C GLY A 168 2.62 -51.25 -26.33
N ASN A 169 3.59 -50.78 -25.52
CA ASN A 169 3.45 -50.40 -24.13
C ASN A 169 3.34 -48.89 -23.95
N VAL A 170 2.63 -48.43 -22.92
CA VAL A 170 2.56 -47.04 -22.50
C VAL A 170 3.54 -46.84 -21.36
N LEU A 171 4.75 -46.41 -21.66
CA LEU A 171 5.84 -46.16 -20.69
C LEU A 171 5.97 -44.67 -20.31
N ASP A 172 5.69 -43.80 -21.27
CA ASP A 172 5.67 -42.36 -21.00
C ASP A 172 4.30 -41.93 -20.48
N HIS A 173 4.30 -41.24 -19.35
CA HIS A 173 3.08 -40.80 -18.71
C HIS A 173 3.01 -39.30 -18.61
N CYS A 174 1.80 -38.74 -18.52
CA CYS A 174 1.53 -37.34 -18.13
C CYS A 174 0.37 -37.33 -17.15
N TYR A 175 0.62 -36.77 -15.96
CA TYR A 175 -0.37 -36.66 -14.91
C TYR A 175 -0.64 -35.23 -14.49
N THR A 176 -1.90 -34.94 -14.17
CA THR A 176 -2.29 -33.69 -13.45
C THR A 176 -3.62 -33.93 -12.73
N THR A 177 -3.93 -33.04 -11.78
CA THR A 177 -5.18 -33.13 -10.99
C THR A 177 -6.42 -32.67 -11.77
N ILE A 178 -6.26 -32.09 -12.95
CA ILE A 178 -7.36 -31.54 -13.74
C ILE A 178 -7.88 -32.56 -14.75
N SER A 179 -9.13 -32.90 -14.60
CA SER A 179 -9.81 -33.81 -15.55
C SER A 179 -9.93 -33.17 -16.94
N GLY A 180 -9.51 -33.89 -17.99
CA GLY A 180 -9.60 -33.41 -19.36
C GLY A 180 -8.63 -32.25 -19.70
N ALA A 181 -7.50 -32.12 -18.98
CA ALA A 181 -6.54 -31.06 -19.17
C ALA A 181 -5.83 -31.13 -20.53
N TYR A 182 -5.52 -32.34 -20.99
CA TYR A 182 -4.73 -32.55 -22.20
C TYR A 182 -5.35 -33.62 -23.11
N ARG A 183 -5.05 -33.49 -24.41
CA ARG A 183 -5.22 -34.53 -25.42
C ARG A 183 -3.83 -34.92 -25.91
N ALA A 184 -3.48 -36.20 -25.73
CA ALA A 184 -2.24 -36.75 -26.24
C ALA A 184 -2.36 -37.08 -27.74
N VAL A 185 -1.38 -36.72 -28.53
CA VAL A 185 -1.29 -37.01 -29.96
C VAL A 185 0.09 -37.64 -30.20
N PRO A 186 0.14 -38.91 -30.64
CA PRO A 186 1.41 -39.55 -30.98
C PRO A 186 2.07 -38.90 -32.21
N ARG A 187 3.39 -38.81 -32.19
CA ARG A 187 4.25 -38.33 -33.27
C ARG A 187 5.40 -39.31 -33.49
N ALA A 188 6.04 -39.22 -34.60
CA ALA A 188 7.21 -40.04 -34.88
C ALA A 188 8.33 -39.86 -33.85
N ALA A 189 9.12 -40.88 -33.61
CA ALA A 189 10.30 -40.79 -32.74
C ALA A 189 11.27 -39.70 -33.24
N LEU A 190 12.00 -39.12 -32.29
CA LEU A 190 13.01 -38.08 -32.59
C LEU A 190 14.39 -38.76 -32.65
N GLY A 191 15.10 -38.65 -33.73
CA GLY A 191 16.42 -39.27 -33.91
C GLY A 191 16.37 -40.78 -33.89
N GLN A 192 17.26 -41.37 -33.09
CA GLN A 192 17.35 -42.79 -32.90
C GLN A 192 16.60 -43.28 -31.65
N SER A 193 15.68 -42.51 -31.10
CA SER A 193 14.90 -42.90 -29.95
C SER A 193 13.97 -44.05 -30.30
N ASP A 194 13.90 -45.03 -29.41
CA ASP A 194 12.98 -46.16 -29.50
C ASP A 194 11.58 -45.86 -28.92
N HIS A 195 11.45 -44.64 -28.33
CA HIS A 195 10.18 -44.08 -27.89
C HIS A 195 9.62 -43.13 -28.95
N ILE A 196 8.29 -43.17 -29.14
CA ILE A 196 7.60 -42.16 -29.91
C ILE A 196 7.48 -40.86 -29.13
N MET A 197 7.44 -39.76 -29.83
CA MET A 197 7.18 -38.45 -29.24
C MET A 197 5.67 -38.28 -28.99
N VAL A 198 5.30 -37.68 -27.84
CA VAL A 198 3.90 -37.39 -27.51
C VAL A 198 3.66 -35.89 -27.43
N HIS A 199 2.81 -35.38 -28.31
CA HIS A 199 2.41 -33.98 -28.30
C HIS A 199 1.15 -33.82 -27.43
N LEU A 200 1.29 -33.14 -26.29
CA LEU A 200 0.21 -32.85 -25.35
C LEU A 200 -0.46 -31.52 -25.72
N ILE A 201 -1.65 -31.58 -26.28
CA ILE A 201 -2.43 -30.39 -26.67
C ILE A 201 -3.34 -30.01 -25.53
N PRO A 202 -3.25 -28.77 -24.98
CA PRO A 202 -4.15 -28.31 -23.91
C PRO A 202 -5.62 -28.35 -24.34
N ALA A 203 -6.44 -29.09 -23.63
CA ALA A 203 -7.90 -29.19 -23.83
C ALA A 203 -8.67 -28.51 -22.71
N TYR A 204 -7.98 -28.02 -21.68
CA TYR A 204 -8.57 -27.36 -20.53
C TYR A 204 -9.35 -26.12 -20.93
N ARG A 205 -10.59 -26.05 -20.48
CA ARG A 205 -11.41 -24.85 -20.56
C ARG A 205 -11.56 -24.25 -19.17
N GLN A 206 -11.12 -23.01 -19.00
CA GLN A 206 -11.23 -22.28 -17.75
C GLN A 206 -12.64 -22.41 -17.16
N LYS A 207 -12.76 -22.99 -15.96
CA LYS A 207 -14.01 -23.02 -15.19
C LYS A 207 -14.13 -21.67 -14.50
N LEU A 208 -15.10 -20.87 -14.91
CA LEU A 208 -15.44 -19.65 -14.19
C LEU A 208 -15.96 -20.03 -12.81
N LYS A 209 -15.22 -19.69 -11.73
CA LYS A 209 -15.75 -19.79 -10.37
C LYS A 209 -17.00 -18.89 -10.33
N LEU A 210 -18.18 -19.48 -10.21
CA LEU A 210 -19.45 -18.79 -9.98
C LEU A 210 -19.41 -18.24 -8.54
N CYS A 211 -18.77 -17.10 -8.36
CA CYS A 211 -18.89 -16.36 -7.10
C CYS A 211 -20.28 -15.76 -7.04
N LYS A 212 -20.91 -15.78 -5.87
CA LYS A 212 -22.21 -15.11 -5.66
C LYS A 212 -22.13 -13.66 -6.14
N PRO A 213 -23.16 -13.14 -6.79
CA PRO A 213 -23.18 -11.75 -7.21
C PRO A 213 -23.07 -10.84 -5.98
N VAL A 214 -22.31 -9.76 -6.11
CA VAL A 214 -22.24 -8.74 -5.08
C VAL A 214 -23.36 -7.75 -5.29
N VAL A 215 -24.27 -7.69 -4.35
CA VAL A 215 -25.36 -6.71 -4.31
C VAL A 215 -24.82 -5.46 -3.59
N ARG A 216 -24.92 -4.31 -4.24
CA ARG A 216 -24.57 -3.01 -3.66
C ARG A 216 -25.77 -2.09 -3.75
N THR A 217 -26.18 -1.58 -2.59
CA THR A 217 -27.21 -0.53 -2.50
C THR A 217 -26.49 0.82 -2.41
N SER A 218 -26.98 1.80 -3.12
CA SER A 218 -26.49 3.19 -3.09
C SER A 218 -27.63 4.17 -3.25
N LYS A 219 -27.60 5.30 -2.54
CA LYS A 219 -28.56 6.38 -2.66
C LYS A 219 -28.37 7.08 -4.01
N LYS A 220 -29.48 7.41 -4.69
CA LYS A 220 -29.48 8.07 -6.00
C LYS A 220 -29.90 9.53 -5.82
N TRP A 221 -28.93 10.41 -5.80
CA TRP A 221 -29.12 11.85 -5.66
C TRP A 221 -29.55 12.48 -6.99
N THR A 222 -30.87 12.49 -7.28
CA THR A 222 -31.41 13.21 -8.44
C THR A 222 -31.74 14.65 -8.07
N SER A 223 -31.87 15.54 -9.07
CA SER A 223 -32.23 16.93 -8.83
C SER A 223 -33.59 17.08 -8.15
N GLU A 224 -34.56 16.23 -8.54
CA GLU A 224 -35.90 16.20 -7.95
C GLU A 224 -35.82 15.81 -6.45
N ALA A 225 -35.22 14.67 -6.13
CA ALA A 225 -35.11 14.22 -4.76
C ALA A 225 -34.28 15.19 -3.86
N VAL A 226 -33.26 15.85 -4.44
CA VAL A 226 -32.51 16.90 -3.71
C VAL A 226 -33.40 18.11 -3.44
N GLY A 227 -34.20 18.56 -4.44
CA GLY A 227 -35.15 19.68 -4.26
C GLY A 227 -36.23 19.37 -3.22
N GLU A 228 -36.75 18.15 -3.21
CA GLU A 228 -37.74 17.69 -2.22
C GLU A 228 -37.14 17.67 -0.81
N LEU A 229 -35.91 17.16 -0.67
CA LEU A 229 -35.19 17.15 0.59
C LEU A 229 -34.86 18.57 1.10
N GLN A 230 -34.44 19.47 0.23
CA GLN A 230 -34.23 20.87 0.56
C GLN A 230 -35.54 21.53 1.03
N GLY A 231 -36.67 21.33 0.32
CA GLY A 231 -37.95 21.84 0.73
C GLY A 231 -38.41 21.30 2.09
N CYS A 232 -38.21 20.03 2.36
CA CYS A 232 -38.48 19.44 3.68
C CYS A 232 -37.69 20.12 4.79
N LEU A 233 -36.37 20.33 4.58
CA LEU A 233 -35.48 20.97 5.58
C LEU A 233 -35.72 22.50 5.70
N ASP A 234 -36.19 23.17 4.65
CA ASP A 234 -36.60 24.59 4.68
C ASP A 234 -37.88 24.81 5.52
N CYS A 235 -38.76 23.81 5.54
CA CYS A 235 -39.96 23.86 6.38
C CYS A 235 -39.73 23.38 7.82
N THR A 236 -38.54 22.98 8.18
CA THR A 236 -38.21 22.50 9.53
C THR A 236 -37.91 23.67 10.46
N ASP A 237 -38.67 23.74 11.54
CA ASP A 237 -38.42 24.72 12.62
C ASP A 237 -37.38 24.14 13.58
N TRP A 238 -36.14 24.59 13.44
CA TRP A 238 -35.00 24.14 14.26
C TRP A 238 -35.04 24.64 15.71
N ASP A 239 -35.78 25.75 15.97
CA ASP A 239 -35.91 26.29 17.33
C ASP A 239 -36.74 25.37 18.23
N VAL A 240 -37.70 24.64 17.67
CA VAL A 240 -38.43 23.60 18.38
C VAL A 240 -37.49 22.50 18.89
N PHE A 241 -36.55 22.05 18.06
CA PHE A 241 -35.57 21.04 18.50
C PHE A 241 -34.72 21.53 19.67
N ARG A 242 -34.30 22.79 19.62
CA ARG A 242 -33.50 23.39 20.69
C ARG A 242 -34.29 23.56 21.99
N SER A 243 -35.51 24.03 21.87
CA SER A 243 -36.38 24.32 23.06
C SER A 243 -36.93 23.08 23.77
N THR A 244 -37.03 21.95 23.05
CA THR A 244 -37.55 20.70 23.60
C THR A 244 -36.49 19.76 24.16
N THR A 245 -35.19 20.06 23.95
CA THR A 245 -34.08 19.23 24.46
C THR A 245 -33.43 19.84 25.67
N ASN A 246 -32.99 18.99 26.63
CA ASN A 246 -32.43 19.43 27.94
C ASN A 246 -30.91 19.56 27.92
N SER A 247 -30.23 19.07 26.85
CA SER A 247 -28.78 19.10 26.76
C SER A 247 -28.32 19.25 25.30
N LEU A 248 -27.08 19.71 25.11
CA LEU A 248 -26.45 19.81 23.79
C LEU A 248 -26.32 18.43 23.12
N ASP A 249 -26.06 17.37 23.90
CA ASP A 249 -26.00 15.99 23.37
C ASP A 249 -27.35 15.56 22.80
N GLU A 250 -28.42 15.73 23.54
CA GLU A 250 -29.77 15.39 23.11
C GLU A 250 -30.20 16.23 21.88
N TYR A 251 -29.91 17.52 21.88
CA TYR A 251 -30.14 18.39 20.75
C TYR A 251 -29.42 17.92 19.50
N THR A 252 -28.11 17.64 19.59
CA THR A 252 -27.30 17.22 18.45
C THR A 252 -27.71 15.85 17.92
N ASP A 253 -28.03 14.90 18.82
CA ASP A 253 -28.48 13.56 18.42
C ASP A 253 -29.86 13.62 17.75
N THR A 254 -30.79 14.44 18.26
CA THR A 254 -32.12 14.63 17.71
C THR A 254 -32.03 15.26 16.30
N VAL A 255 -31.27 16.33 16.15
CA VAL A 255 -31.02 16.97 14.83
C VAL A 255 -30.39 15.96 13.86
N SER A 256 -29.35 15.24 14.26
CA SER A 256 -28.68 14.26 13.40
C SER A 256 -29.59 13.12 12.98
N SER A 257 -30.39 12.61 13.90
CA SER A 257 -31.38 11.55 13.65
C SER A 257 -32.48 11.99 12.68
N TYR A 258 -32.99 13.21 12.87
CA TYR A 258 -34.02 13.79 12.00
C TYR A 258 -33.52 14.00 10.57
N ILE A 259 -32.34 14.59 10.39
CA ILE A 259 -31.76 14.76 9.04
C ILE A 259 -31.49 13.42 8.37
N TYR A 260 -31.04 12.41 9.13
CA TYR A 260 -30.86 11.06 8.59
C TYR A 260 -32.21 10.44 8.16
N PHE A 261 -33.26 10.61 8.97
CA PHE A 261 -34.60 10.15 8.64
C PHE A 261 -35.12 10.81 7.35
N CYS A 262 -34.98 12.13 7.20
CA CYS A 262 -35.35 12.84 5.97
C CYS A 262 -34.58 12.34 4.76
N GLU A 263 -33.25 12.16 4.89
CA GLU A 263 -32.43 11.60 3.80
C GLU A 263 -32.86 10.20 3.41
N ASP A 264 -33.18 9.34 4.39
CA ASP A 264 -33.54 7.94 4.12
C ASP A 264 -34.94 7.81 3.52
N SER A 265 -35.86 8.68 3.92
CA SER A 265 -37.26 8.70 3.42
C SER A 265 -37.38 9.28 2.00
N ILE A 266 -36.62 10.34 1.70
CA ILE A 266 -36.77 11.10 0.44
C ILE A 266 -35.80 10.61 -0.64
N ILE A 267 -34.56 10.28 -0.30
CA ILE A 267 -33.55 9.91 -1.30
C ILE A 267 -33.71 8.45 -1.72
N PRO A 268 -34.07 8.15 -2.97
CA PRO A 268 -34.31 6.78 -3.41
C PRO A 268 -33.02 5.95 -3.43
N THR A 269 -33.17 4.70 -3.02
CA THR A 269 -32.07 3.73 -3.07
C THR A 269 -32.07 2.97 -4.40
N CYS A 270 -30.89 2.75 -4.96
CA CYS A 270 -30.70 1.94 -6.16
C CYS A 270 -29.82 0.74 -5.81
N THR A 271 -30.37 -0.44 -6.04
CA THR A 271 -29.64 -1.71 -5.85
C THR A 271 -28.98 -2.14 -7.14
N ARG A 272 -27.66 -2.28 -7.12
CA ARG A 272 -26.87 -2.73 -8.25
C ARG A 272 -26.27 -4.10 -7.97
N VAL A 273 -26.64 -5.08 -8.79
CA VAL A 273 -26.06 -6.42 -8.77
C VAL A 273 -24.83 -6.44 -9.68
N SER A 274 -23.69 -6.79 -9.13
CA SER A 274 -22.41 -6.88 -9.85
C SER A 274 -21.92 -8.33 -9.83
N TYR A 275 -21.64 -8.87 -11.00
CA TYR A 275 -21.06 -10.20 -11.17
C TYR A 275 -19.55 -10.10 -11.34
N ASN A 276 -18.79 -11.01 -10.77
CA ASN A 276 -17.32 -10.98 -10.85
C ASN A 276 -16.75 -11.05 -12.28
N ASN A 277 -17.57 -11.52 -13.23
CA ASN A 277 -17.22 -11.66 -14.65
C ASN A 277 -17.67 -10.47 -15.50
N ASP A 278 -18.39 -9.50 -14.93
CA ASP A 278 -18.84 -8.34 -15.68
C ASP A 278 -17.65 -7.50 -16.14
N LYS A 279 -17.65 -7.21 -17.43
CA LYS A 279 -16.71 -6.20 -17.96
C LYS A 279 -17.13 -4.82 -17.45
N PRO A 280 -16.20 -3.88 -17.22
CA PRO A 280 -16.52 -2.55 -16.71
C PRO A 280 -17.54 -1.74 -17.54
N TRP A 281 -17.63 -2.06 -18.83
CA TRP A 281 -18.55 -1.44 -19.78
C TRP A 281 -19.88 -2.22 -19.93
N PHE A 282 -20.07 -3.35 -19.23
CA PHE A 282 -21.26 -4.18 -19.36
C PHE A 282 -22.40 -3.64 -18.49
N THR A 283 -23.38 -3.00 -19.14
CA THR A 283 -24.50 -2.29 -18.48
C THR A 283 -25.71 -3.21 -18.24
N ALA A 284 -26.70 -2.73 -17.44
CA ALA A 284 -27.98 -3.43 -17.26
C ALA A 284 -28.72 -3.58 -18.58
N LYS A 285 -28.66 -2.57 -19.47
CA LYS A 285 -29.25 -2.62 -20.83
C LYS A 285 -28.63 -3.76 -21.66
N LEU A 286 -27.29 -3.93 -21.60
CA LEU A 286 -26.62 -5.04 -22.26
C LEU A 286 -27.01 -6.42 -21.71
N ARG A 287 -27.29 -6.53 -20.41
CA ARG A 287 -27.80 -7.79 -19.82
C ARG A 287 -29.18 -8.12 -20.38
N ARG A 288 -30.07 -7.14 -20.45
CA ARG A 288 -31.42 -7.33 -21.04
C ARG A 288 -31.34 -7.76 -22.51
N LEU A 289 -30.56 -7.04 -23.32
CA LEU A 289 -30.40 -7.37 -24.75
C LEU A 289 -29.71 -8.73 -24.95
N ARG A 290 -28.84 -9.14 -24.03
CA ARG A 290 -28.26 -10.48 -24.03
C ARG A 290 -29.31 -11.55 -23.77
N SER A 291 -30.18 -11.34 -22.77
CA SER A 291 -31.29 -12.28 -22.47
C SER A 291 -32.30 -12.35 -23.64
N GLU A 292 -32.62 -11.23 -24.27
CA GLU A 292 -33.46 -11.17 -25.47
C GLU A 292 -32.84 -11.96 -26.63
N LYS A 293 -31.55 -11.80 -26.87
CA LYS A 293 -30.82 -12.59 -27.88
C LYS A 293 -30.82 -14.09 -27.57
N GLU A 294 -30.62 -14.47 -26.30
CA GLU A 294 -30.66 -15.87 -25.88
C GLU A 294 -32.07 -16.47 -26.00
N ALA A 295 -33.14 -15.69 -25.69
CA ALA A 295 -34.53 -16.10 -25.90
C ALA A 295 -34.86 -16.29 -27.39
N ALA A 296 -34.45 -15.34 -28.22
CA ALA A 296 -34.61 -15.44 -29.67
C ALA A 296 -33.84 -16.63 -30.29
N PHE A 297 -32.72 -16.99 -29.74
CA PHE A 297 -31.97 -18.22 -30.13
C PHE A 297 -32.75 -19.49 -29.77
N ARG A 298 -33.32 -19.53 -28.58
CA ARG A 298 -34.09 -20.70 -28.11
C ARG A 298 -35.41 -20.90 -28.85
N SER A 299 -36.01 -19.81 -29.38
CA SER A 299 -37.27 -19.88 -30.17
C SER A 299 -37.08 -20.52 -31.57
N GLY A 300 -35.85 -20.71 -32.02
CA GLY A 300 -35.54 -21.24 -33.34
C GLY A 300 -35.76 -20.27 -34.51
N ASP A 301 -36.34 -19.08 -34.23
CA ASP A 301 -36.62 -18.05 -35.26
C ASP A 301 -35.32 -17.33 -35.66
N ARG A 302 -34.81 -17.66 -36.83
CA ARG A 302 -33.57 -17.09 -37.39
C ARG A 302 -33.70 -15.57 -37.63
N GLY A 303 -34.84 -15.05 -37.96
CA GLY A 303 -35.07 -13.62 -38.21
C GLY A 303 -34.93 -12.81 -36.91
N LYS A 304 -35.72 -13.21 -35.90
CA LYS A 304 -35.65 -12.58 -34.57
C LYS A 304 -34.26 -12.68 -33.93
N TYR A 305 -33.56 -13.82 -34.10
CA TYR A 305 -32.21 -13.97 -33.61
C TYR A 305 -31.22 -13.05 -34.30
N LYS A 306 -31.29 -12.89 -35.62
CA LYS A 306 -30.41 -11.99 -36.39
C LYS A 306 -30.60 -10.54 -35.94
N GLU A 307 -31.83 -10.10 -35.75
CA GLU A 307 -32.16 -8.76 -35.26
C GLU A 307 -31.67 -8.52 -33.83
N ALA A 308 -31.98 -9.41 -32.89
CA ALA A 308 -31.56 -9.33 -31.52
C ALA A 308 -30.00 -9.37 -31.37
N LYS A 309 -29.33 -10.16 -32.22
CA LYS A 309 -27.85 -10.21 -32.30
C LYS A 309 -27.27 -8.88 -32.77
N TYR A 310 -27.91 -8.24 -33.78
CA TYR A 310 -27.48 -6.95 -34.30
C TYR A 310 -27.61 -5.86 -33.23
N ARG A 311 -28.79 -5.72 -32.60
CA ARG A 311 -29.06 -4.76 -31.51
C ARG A 311 -28.04 -4.93 -30.34
N PHE A 312 -27.78 -6.16 -29.94
CA PHE A 312 -26.81 -6.43 -28.89
C PHE A 312 -25.41 -6.00 -29.30
N SER A 313 -24.96 -6.28 -30.53
CA SER A 313 -23.64 -5.95 -31.03
C SER A 313 -23.41 -4.44 -31.15
N GLU A 314 -24.43 -3.71 -31.59
CA GLU A 314 -24.44 -2.24 -31.69
C GLU A 314 -24.30 -1.61 -30.30
N GLU A 315 -25.12 -2.05 -29.35
CA GLU A 315 -25.05 -1.54 -27.97
C GLU A 315 -23.73 -1.88 -27.28
N VAL A 316 -23.14 -3.04 -27.58
CA VAL A 316 -21.80 -3.37 -27.11
C VAL A 316 -20.75 -2.37 -27.63
N ARG A 317 -20.84 -1.98 -28.91
CA ARG A 317 -19.94 -0.99 -29.49
C ARG A 317 -20.09 0.36 -28.79
N LYS A 318 -21.36 0.84 -28.65
CA LYS A 318 -21.68 2.08 -27.95
C LYS A 318 -21.17 2.09 -26.50
N ALA A 319 -21.46 1.06 -25.72
CA ALA A 319 -21.02 0.96 -24.33
C ALA A 319 -19.49 0.93 -24.17
N LYS A 320 -18.77 0.33 -25.13
CA LYS A 320 -17.29 0.37 -25.15
C LYS A 320 -16.74 1.77 -25.43
N THR A 321 -17.35 2.50 -26.37
CA THR A 321 -16.98 3.89 -26.70
C THR A 321 -17.19 4.81 -25.50
N GLU A 322 -18.39 4.79 -24.90
CA GLU A 322 -18.70 5.57 -23.70
C GLU A 322 -17.79 5.23 -22.51
N HIS A 323 -17.43 3.94 -22.38
CA HIS A 323 -16.47 3.55 -21.33
C HIS A 323 -15.07 4.09 -21.63
N GLY A 324 -14.64 4.08 -22.89
CA GLY A 324 -13.39 4.68 -23.34
C GLY A 324 -13.32 6.17 -23.03
N GLU A 325 -14.38 6.92 -23.36
CA GLU A 325 -14.49 8.36 -23.08
C GLU A 325 -14.42 8.66 -21.58
N ARG A 326 -15.16 7.91 -20.75
CA ARG A 326 -15.08 8.03 -19.28
C ARG A 326 -13.67 7.74 -18.75
N MET A 327 -12.98 6.76 -19.32
CA MET A 327 -11.58 6.49 -18.97
C MET A 327 -10.70 7.66 -19.40
N GLN A 328 -10.92 8.22 -20.59
CA GLN A 328 -10.18 9.40 -21.05
C GLN A 328 -10.31 10.58 -20.09
N GLN A 329 -11.50 10.88 -19.61
CA GLN A 329 -11.74 11.94 -18.64
C GLN A 329 -10.96 11.73 -17.34
N GLN A 330 -10.79 10.48 -16.87
CA GLN A 330 -9.99 10.19 -15.66
C GLN A 330 -8.49 10.47 -15.85
N PHE A 331 -7.97 10.38 -17.07
CA PHE A 331 -6.58 10.70 -17.38
C PHE A 331 -6.36 12.19 -17.71
N GLN A 332 -7.42 12.94 -17.95
CA GLN A 332 -7.33 14.39 -18.20
C GLN A 332 -7.19 15.20 -16.92
N THR A 333 -7.62 14.65 -15.78
CA THR A 333 -7.45 15.26 -14.48
C THR A 333 -5.98 15.14 -14.04
N ASN A 334 -5.38 16.22 -13.53
CA ASN A 334 -4.02 16.20 -12.96
C ASN A 334 -3.95 15.49 -11.57
N ASP A 335 -4.97 14.71 -11.24
CA ASP A 335 -5.05 13.94 -10.00
C ASP A 335 -4.46 12.53 -10.18
N SER A 336 -3.38 12.24 -9.46
CA SER A 336 -2.71 10.94 -9.49
C SER A 336 -3.62 9.78 -9.05
N ALA A 337 -4.60 10.02 -8.16
CA ALA A 337 -5.55 8.99 -7.71
C ALA A 337 -6.50 8.58 -8.84
N SER A 338 -7.00 9.55 -9.62
CA SER A 338 -7.84 9.30 -10.80
C SER A 338 -7.08 8.56 -11.90
N VAL A 339 -5.82 8.94 -12.13
CA VAL A 339 -4.92 8.26 -13.09
C VAL A 339 -4.67 6.81 -12.66
N TRP A 340 -4.39 6.56 -11.38
CA TRP A 340 -4.24 5.20 -10.85
C TRP A 340 -5.52 4.38 -10.92
N LYS A 341 -6.69 5.00 -10.70
CA LYS A 341 -8.00 4.34 -10.82
C LYS A 341 -8.24 3.91 -12.28
N GLY A 342 -7.99 4.80 -13.23
CA GLY A 342 -8.07 4.50 -14.66
C GLY A 342 -7.10 3.37 -15.05
N LEU A 343 -5.84 3.41 -14.59
CA LEU A 343 -4.86 2.37 -14.83
C LEU A 343 -5.31 1.01 -14.30
N LYS A 344 -5.78 0.94 -13.05
CA LYS A 344 -6.30 -0.31 -12.46
C LYS A 344 -7.48 -0.87 -13.26
N ALA A 345 -8.36 0.01 -13.75
CA ALA A 345 -9.50 -0.40 -14.57
C ALA A 345 -9.05 -0.98 -15.94
N ILE A 346 -8.06 -0.37 -16.59
CA ILE A 346 -7.54 -0.82 -17.88
C ILE A 346 -6.72 -2.11 -17.75
N THR A 347 -5.80 -2.16 -16.80
CA THR A 347 -4.87 -3.28 -16.62
C THR A 347 -5.45 -4.44 -15.82
N ASN A 348 -6.65 -4.27 -15.23
CA ASN A 348 -7.26 -5.19 -14.26
C ASN A 348 -6.33 -5.54 -13.09
N TYR A 349 -5.38 -4.64 -12.77
CA TYR A 349 -4.47 -4.82 -11.65
C TYR A 349 -5.24 -4.74 -10.34
N LYS A 350 -5.26 -5.86 -9.63
CA LYS A 350 -5.78 -5.95 -8.26
C LYS A 350 -4.56 -6.19 -7.36
N PRO A 351 -4.25 -5.27 -6.42
CA PRO A 351 -3.26 -5.58 -5.40
C PRO A 351 -3.72 -6.83 -4.65
N ARG A 352 -2.80 -7.70 -4.27
CA ARG A 352 -3.12 -8.83 -3.37
C ARG A 352 -3.71 -8.25 -2.10
N ALA A 353 -4.99 -8.54 -1.86
CA ALA A 353 -5.59 -8.25 -0.57
C ALA A 353 -4.86 -9.10 0.47
N PRO A 354 -4.42 -8.54 1.60
CA PRO A 354 -3.96 -9.36 2.70
C PRO A 354 -5.11 -10.28 3.12
N HIS A 355 -4.81 -11.55 3.35
CA HIS A 355 -5.77 -12.48 3.95
C HIS A 355 -5.98 -12.03 5.40
N SER A 356 -6.94 -11.16 5.62
CA SER A 356 -7.45 -10.88 6.96
C SER A 356 -8.59 -11.85 7.25
N VAL A 357 -8.47 -12.60 8.33
CA VAL A 357 -9.60 -13.32 8.90
C VAL A 357 -10.55 -12.24 9.44
N ASN A 358 -11.68 -12.03 8.80
CA ASN A 358 -12.73 -11.15 9.31
C ASN A 358 -13.50 -11.93 10.38
N ASP A 359 -13.14 -11.69 11.64
CA ASP A 359 -13.72 -12.36 12.80
C ASP A 359 -14.04 -11.33 13.89
N LEU A 360 -15.13 -11.53 14.60
CA LEU A 360 -15.54 -10.70 15.76
C LEU A 360 -14.47 -10.71 16.85
N ARG A 361 -13.87 -11.87 17.11
CA ARG A 361 -12.79 -12.00 18.10
C ARG A 361 -11.61 -11.10 17.77
N LEU A 362 -11.19 -11.07 16.50
CA LEU A 362 -10.11 -10.18 16.06
C LEU A 362 -10.52 -8.71 16.20
N ALA A 363 -11.77 -8.35 15.93
CA ALA A 363 -12.26 -6.98 16.10
C ALA A 363 -12.16 -6.54 17.55
N ASN A 364 -12.60 -7.38 18.51
CA ASN A 364 -12.51 -7.11 19.95
C ASN A 364 -11.05 -7.03 20.41
N SER A 365 -10.21 -7.98 20.04
CA SER A 365 -8.78 -7.97 20.39
C SER A 365 -8.06 -6.73 19.85
N LEU A 366 -8.39 -6.25 18.65
CA LEU A 366 -7.84 -5.01 18.10
C LEU A 366 -8.33 -3.79 18.87
N ASN A 367 -9.61 -3.76 19.29
CA ASN A 367 -10.15 -2.65 20.07
C ASN A 367 -9.46 -2.55 21.42
N GLU A 368 -9.31 -3.66 22.14
CA GLU A 368 -8.56 -3.75 23.41
C GLU A 368 -7.10 -3.32 23.22
N TYR A 369 -6.45 -3.78 22.14
CA TYR A 369 -5.08 -3.40 21.84
C TYR A 369 -4.91 -1.89 21.59
N TYR A 370 -5.89 -1.24 20.96
CA TYR A 370 -5.86 0.20 20.74
C TYR A 370 -6.13 1.02 22.01
N CYS A 371 -6.85 0.46 22.98
CA CYS A 371 -7.15 1.08 24.27
C CYS A 371 -6.11 0.78 25.37
N ARG A 372 -4.99 0.07 25.06
CA ARG A 372 -4.03 -0.38 26.08
C ARG A 372 -3.39 0.75 26.89
N PHE A 373 -3.26 1.96 26.30
CA PHE A 373 -2.68 3.11 26.99
C PHE A 373 -3.60 3.71 28.05
N GLU A 374 -4.92 3.50 27.94
CA GLU A 374 -5.90 3.90 28.95
C GLU A 374 -5.66 3.18 30.28
N ARG A 375 -5.35 1.89 30.24
CA ARG A 375 -5.07 1.07 31.44
C ARG A 375 -3.79 1.49 32.18
N GLN A 376 -2.78 1.95 31.44
CA GLN A 376 -1.51 2.38 32.04
C GLN A 376 -1.65 3.68 32.84
N TRP A 377 -2.54 4.58 32.43
CA TRP A 377 -2.75 5.86 33.10
C TRP A 377 -3.66 5.77 34.35
N ASN A 378 -4.62 4.87 34.33
CA ASN A 378 -5.57 4.67 35.43
C ASN A 378 -5.07 3.71 36.53
N SER A 379 -3.80 3.30 36.51
CA SER A 379 -3.16 2.56 37.61
C SER A 379 -3.05 3.42 38.86
N PRO A 380 -3.40 2.90 40.07
CA PRO A 380 -3.46 3.69 41.29
C PRO A 380 -2.12 4.13 41.88
N ASP A 381 -0.99 3.80 41.30
CA ASP A 381 0.33 4.25 41.71
C ASP A 381 0.97 5.18 40.68
N PRO A 382 0.80 6.52 40.76
CA PRO A 382 1.69 7.43 40.08
C PRO A 382 3.06 7.33 40.75
N PRO A 383 4.20 7.31 39.96
CA PRO A 383 5.52 7.37 40.59
C PRO A 383 5.61 8.65 41.41
N GLN A 384 5.83 8.49 42.72
CA GLN A 384 6.14 9.60 43.62
C GLN A 384 7.48 10.20 43.19
N SER A 385 7.46 11.12 42.24
CA SER A 385 8.58 12.01 41.99
C SER A 385 8.38 13.25 42.88
N SER A 386 9.20 13.34 43.92
CA SER A 386 9.39 14.54 44.73
C SER A 386 9.50 15.77 43.86
N PRO A 387 8.87 16.88 44.20
CA PRO A 387 9.00 18.12 43.44
C PRO A 387 10.40 18.65 43.64
N HIS A 388 11.34 18.32 42.72
CA HIS A 388 12.53 19.11 42.61
C HIS A 388 12.11 20.47 42.07
N GLN A 389 12.05 21.45 42.93
CA GLN A 389 11.98 22.86 42.65
C GLN A 389 13.15 23.20 41.68
N LEU A 390 12.85 23.26 40.38
CA LEU A 390 13.69 23.95 39.45
C LEU A 390 13.46 25.43 39.67
N SER A 391 14.48 26.10 40.24
CA SER A 391 14.55 27.53 40.44
C SER A 391 14.25 28.25 39.11
N PRO A 392 13.40 29.29 39.12
CA PRO A 392 13.13 30.05 37.92
C PRO A 392 14.40 30.83 37.54
N THR A 393 15.12 30.38 36.52
CA THR A 393 16.14 31.17 35.87
C THR A 393 15.47 32.43 35.32
N GLN A 394 15.82 33.56 35.87
CA GLN A 394 15.36 34.87 35.52
C GLN A 394 15.54 35.15 34.00
N LEU A 395 14.47 35.01 33.23
CA LEU A 395 14.36 35.61 31.93
C LEU A 395 14.12 37.12 32.18
N HIS A 396 15.07 37.94 31.81
CA HIS A 396 14.89 39.36 31.73
C HIS A 396 13.69 39.67 30.82
N THR A 397 12.57 40.00 31.43
CA THR A 397 11.39 40.52 30.78
C THR A 397 11.67 41.97 30.36
N SER A 398 12.09 42.16 29.10
CA SER A 398 11.74 43.37 28.42
C SER A 398 10.24 43.40 28.24
N ALA A 399 9.57 44.36 28.89
CA ALA A 399 8.12 44.57 28.80
C ALA A 399 7.73 44.89 27.34
N THR A 400 7.37 43.86 26.58
CA THR A 400 6.59 44.00 25.35
C THR A 400 5.12 44.18 25.78
N PRO A 401 4.38 45.12 25.17
CA PRO A 401 2.96 45.28 25.51
C PRO A 401 2.21 43.99 25.31
N HIS A 402 1.42 43.59 26.31
CA HIS A 402 0.55 42.41 26.22
C HIS A 402 -0.31 42.54 24.95
N PRO A 403 -0.34 41.51 24.11
CA PRO A 403 -1.26 41.52 22.99
C PRO A 403 -2.68 41.64 23.52
N PRO A 404 -3.57 42.36 22.79
CA PRO A 404 -4.95 42.53 23.23
C PRO A 404 -5.58 41.15 23.50
N PRO A 405 -6.51 41.06 24.47
CA PRO A 405 -7.15 39.81 24.81
C PRO A 405 -7.78 39.20 23.55
N LEU A 406 -7.39 37.96 23.23
CA LEU A 406 -7.88 37.24 22.06
C LEU A 406 -9.41 37.12 22.18
N THR A 407 -10.14 37.56 21.17
CA THR A 407 -11.59 37.38 21.12
C THR A 407 -11.94 35.90 21.07
N PRO A 408 -12.91 35.42 21.88
CA PRO A 408 -13.40 34.05 21.80
C PRO A 408 -13.79 33.69 20.37
N LEU A 409 -13.55 32.43 19.98
CA LEU A 409 -13.97 31.94 18.67
C LEU A 409 -15.50 31.96 18.57
N THR A 410 -16.03 32.73 17.64
CA THR A 410 -17.45 32.71 17.26
C THR A 410 -17.54 32.30 15.80
N ILE A 411 -18.32 31.28 15.50
CA ILE A 411 -18.47 30.72 14.16
C ILE A 411 -19.63 31.40 13.45
N LYS A 412 -19.39 31.83 12.21
CA LYS A 412 -20.38 32.43 11.33
C LYS A 412 -21.03 31.40 10.42
N GLU A 413 -22.30 31.57 10.13
CA GLU A 413 -23.06 30.65 9.26
C GLU A 413 -22.43 30.51 7.87
N GLU A 414 -21.91 31.62 7.30
CA GLU A 414 -21.28 31.59 5.97
C GLU A 414 -20.03 30.69 5.94
N GLU A 415 -19.33 30.54 7.06
CA GLU A 415 -18.15 29.69 7.16
C GLU A 415 -18.57 28.21 7.14
N VAL A 416 -19.58 27.84 7.90
CA VAL A 416 -20.14 26.49 7.91
C VAL A 416 -20.69 26.14 6.52
N ASN A 417 -21.47 27.03 5.93
CA ASN A 417 -22.01 26.87 4.58
C ASN A 417 -20.91 26.62 3.54
N ARG A 418 -19.86 27.44 3.55
CA ARG A 418 -18.71 27.33 2.64
C ARG A 418 -18.01 25.98 2.81
N LEU A 419 -17.86 25.49 4.04
CA LEU A 419 -17.26 24.18 4.33
C LEU A 419 -18.13 23.04 3.82
N PHE A 420 -19.44 23.08 4.06
CA PHE A 420 -20.37 22.04 3.59
C PHE A 420 -20.40 21.98 2.06
N LYS A 421 -20.49 23.08 1.37
CA LYS A 421 -20.43 23.14 -0.11
C LYS A 421 -19.16 22.55 -0.71
N ARG A 422 -18.03 22.59 0.01
CA ARG A 422 -16.72 22.06 -0.42
C ARG A 422 -16.51 20.58 -0.07
N LEU A 423 -17.46 19.94 0.62
CA LEU A 423 -17.31 18.53 1.01
C LEU A 423 -17.19 17.61 -0.21
N ASN A 424 -16.36 16.60 -0.06
CA ASN A 424 -16.23 15.54 -1.06
C ASN A 424 -17.26 14.44 -0.77
N THR A 425 -18.29 14.34 -1.59
CA THR A 425 -19.40 13.38 -1.48
C THR A 425 -19.00 11.91 -1.57
N ARG A 426 -17.76 11.60 -1.95
CA ARG A 426 -17.23 10.23 -2.06
C ARG A 426 -16.53 9.74 -0.78
N LYS A 427 -16.43 10.56 0.25
CA LYS A 427 -15.88 10.15 1.54
C LYS A 427 -16.88 9.27 2.30
N ALA A 428 -16.35 8.41 3.17
CA ALA A 428 -17.17 7.57 4.04
C ALA A 428 -17.92 8.43 5.06
N THR A 429 -19.11 8.00 5.40
CA THR A 429 -19.95 8.54 6.48
C THR A 429 -19.34 8.16 7.83
N GLY A 430 -19.46 9.02 8.81
CA GLY A 430 -19.10 8.75 10.21
C GLY A 430 -20.09 7.83 10.93
N PRO A 431 -19.86 7.56 12.23
CA PRO A 431 -20.80 6.79 13.04
C PRO A 431 -22.18 7.45 13.21
N ASP A 432 -22.24 8.76 13.14
CA ASP A 432 -23.44 9.60 13.19
C ASP A 432 -24.36 9.45 11.97
N SER A 433 -23.98 8.66 10.99
CA SER A 433 -24.73 8.40 9.75
C SER A 433 -25.03 9.63 8.88
N VAL A 434 -24.59 10.83 9.23
CA VAL A 434 -24.75 12.04 8.43
C VAL A 434 -23.84 12.00 7.21
N SER A 435 -24.45 11.97 6.00
CA SER A 435 -23.68 11.76 4.79
C SER A 435 -23.04 13.06 4.27
N PRO A 436 -21.81 12.99 3.69
CA PRO A 436 -21.22 14.18 3.04
C PRO A 436 -22.05 14.70 1.87
N SER A 437 -22.88 13.85 1.24
CA SER A 437 -23.77 14.23 0.15
C SER A 437 -24.90 15.09 0.66
N LEU A 438 -25.51 14.71 1.78
CA LEU A 438 -26.56 15.47 2.44
C LEU A 438 -26.07 16.87 2.80
N LEU A 439 -24.99 16.96 3.57
CA LEU A 439 -24.40 18.24 3.98
C LEU A 439 -24.07 19.14 2.80
N LYS A 440 -23.59 18.56 1.70
CA LYS A 440 -23.25 19.35 0.51
C LYS A 440 -24.46 19.88 -0.23
N HIS A 441 -25.46 19.05 -0.47
CA HIS A 441 -26.66 19.43 -1.25
C HIS A 441 -27.59 20.34 -0.44
N CYS A 442 -27.67 20.14 0.88
CA CYS A 442 -28.52 20.93 1.79
C CYS A 442 -27.70 21.90 2.64
N ALA A 443 -26.57 22.42 2.12
CA ALA A 443 -25.68 23.28 2.90
C ALA A 443 -26.38 24.57 3.39
N ASN A 444 -27.28 25.17 2.60
CA ASN A 444 -28.00 26.35 2.99
C ASN A 444 -28.98 26.08 4.14
N GLN A 445 -29.66 24.94 4.10
CA GLN A 445 -30.67 24.55 5.10
C GLN A 445 -30.07 24.09 6.43
N LEU A 446 -28.85 23.50 6.36
CA LEU A 446 -28.22 22.90 7.52
C LEU A 446 -27.18 23.81 8.19
N SER A 447 -26.70 24.88 7.51
CA SER A 447 -25.73 25.79 8.10
C SER A 447 -26.24 26.49 9.35
N PRO A 448 -27.47 27.01 9.43
CA PRO A 448 -27.97 27.67 10.63
C PRO A 448 -27.92 26.79 11.88
N VAL A 449 -28.54 25.59 11.80
CA VAL A 449 -28.64 24.66 12.92
C VAL A 449 -27.26 24.14 13.37
N PHE A 450 -26.33 23.84 12.45
CA PHE A 450 -25.00 23.41 12.86
C PHE A 450 -24.12 24.58 13.36
N THR A 451 -24.37 25.82 12.93
CA THR A 451 -23.71 26.99 13.50
C THR A 451 -24.13 27.20 14.95
N ASP A 452 -25.40 27.03 15.24
CA ASP A 452 -25.93 27.10 16.60
C ASP A 452 -25.33 26.00 17.50
N ILE A 453 -25.32 24.74 17.05
CA ILE A 453 -24.70 23.63 17.78
C ILE A 453 -23.20 23.90 18.02
N PHE A 454 -22.47 24.43 17.04
CA PHE A 454 -21.03 24.69 17.17
C PHE A 454 -20.76 25.82 18.18
N ASN A 455 -21.48 26.92 18.09
CA ASN A 455 -21.33 28.04 19.04
C ASN A 455 -21.72 27.64 20.46
N THR A 456 -22.86 26.93 20.64
CA THR A 456 -23.24 26.40 21.94
C THR A 456 -22.19 25.45 22.52
N SER A 457 -21.57 24.60 21.68
CA SER A 457 -20.47 23.72 22.08
C SER A 457 -19.23 24.53 22.56
N LEU A 458 -18.89 25.61 21.88
CA LEU A 458 -17.77 26.49 22.29
C LEU A 458 -18.06 27.27 23.56
N GLU A 459 -19.28 27.80 23.73
CA GLU A 459 -19.73 28.53 24.89
C GLU A 459 -19.77 27.65 26.16
N THR A 460 -20.26 26.42 26.00
CA THR A 460 -20.35 25.46 27.12
C THR A 460 -19.07 24.67 27.35
N CYS A 461 -18.08 24.80 26.46
CA CYS A 461 -16.85 24.00 26.44
C CYS A 461 -17.13 22.48 26.41
N HIS A 462 -18.22 22.07 25.78
CA HIS A 462 -18.67 20.67 25.70
C HIS A 462 -18.84 20.23 24.27
N VAL A 463 -18.27 19.08 23.91
CA VAL A 463 -18.39 18.47 22.57
C VAL A 463 -19.41 17.33 22.61
N PRO A 464 -20.47 17.38 21.79
CA PRO A 464 -21.48 16.33 21.77
C PRO A 464 -20.89 14.92 21.64
N ALA A 465 -21.41 13.96 22.40
CA ALA A 465 -20.91 12.58 22.47
C ALA A 465 -20.93 11.86 21.10
N CYS A 466 -21.93 12.13 20.26
CA CYS A 466 -22.01 11.59 18.88
C CYS A 466 -20.83 12.09 18.01
N PHE A 467 -20.33 13.29 18.25
CA PHE A 467 -19.16 13.83 17.55
C PHE A 467 -17.83 13.23 18.06
N LYS A 468 -17.78 12.79 19.32
CA LYS A 468 -16.64 12.11 19.93
C LYS A 468 -16.58 10.60 19.60
N THR A 469 -17.62 10.03 19.00
CA THR A 469 -17.67 8.61 18.63
C THR A 469 -16.86 8.34 17.35
N SER A 470 -16.08 7.26 17.32
CA SER A 470 -15.27 6.86 16.18
C SER A 470 -15.38 5.37 15.83
N ALA A 471 -15.51 5.08 14.54
CA ALA A 471 -15.41 3.73 14.02
C ALA A 471 -13.99 3.48 13.51
N ILE A 472 -13.26 2.58 14.15
CA ILE A 472 -11.87 2.26 13.78
C ILE A 472 -11.87 1.19 12.68
N VAL A 473 -11.24 1.50 11.55
CA VAL A 473 -10.99 0.54 10.46
C VAL A 473 -9.53 0.15 10.48
N PRO A 474 -9.21 -1.11 10.85
CA PRO A 474 -7.82 -1.59 10.85
C PRO A 474 -7.28 -1.73 9.43
N VAL A 475 -6.21 -1.01 9.12
CA VAL A 475 -5.54 -1.08 7.81
C VAL A 475 -4.19 -1.79 7.95
N PRO A 476 -3.96 -2.92 7.24
CA PRO A 476 -2.70 -3.63 7.29
C PRO A 476 -1.51 -2.77 6.87
N LYS A 477 -0.43 -2.75 7.66
CA LYS A 477 0.85 -2.08 7.35
C LYS A 477 1.68 -2.88 6.34
N LYS A 478 1.54 -4.20 6.32
CA LYS A 478 2.30 -5.14 5.48
C LYS A 478 1.40 -6.27 4.93
N THR A 479 1.87 -6.97 3.90
CA THR A 479 1.11 -8.04 3.23
C THR A 479 0.97 -9.32 4.06
N LYS A 480 1.98 -9.65 4.90
CA LYS A 480 1.95 -10.77 5.84
C LYS A 480 1.75 -10.22 7.25
N ILE A 481 0.57 -10.44 7.81
CA ILE A 481 0.20 -10.01 9.16
C ILE A 481 0.63 -11.11 10.14
N THR A 482 1.34 -10.73 11.19
CA THR A 482 1.85 -11.63 12.24
C THR A 482 1.34 -11.27 13.63
N GLY A 483 0.83 -10.04 13.83
CA GLY A 483 0.33 -9.58 15.12
C GLY A 483 -0.56 -8.35 15.02
N LEU A 484 -1.14 -7.95 16.14
CA LEU A 484 -2.07 -6.80 16.21
C LEU A 484 -1.39 -5.48 15.84
N ASN A 485 -0.09 -5.34 16.13
CA ASN A 485 0.69 -4.14 15.77
C ASN A 485 0.88 -3.96 14.26
N ASP A 486 0.59 -4.98 13.45
CA ASP A 486 0.67 -4.89 11.99
C ASP A 486 -0.49 -4.12 11.35
N TYR A 487 -1.45 -3.66 12.15
CA TYR A 487 -2.55 -2.81 11.70
C TYR A 487 -2.37 -1.36 12.13
N ARG A 488 -2.83 -0.43 11.25
CA ARG A 488 -3.02 0.99 11.60
C ARG A 488 -4.48 1.23 11.96
N PRO A 489 -4.80 1.83 13.12
CA PRO A 489 -6.17 2.23 13.44
C PRO A 489 -6.54 3.50 12.67
N VAL A 490 -7.34 3.37 11.62
CA VAL A 490 -7.86 4.54 10.90
C VAL A 490 -9.25 4.87 11.44
N ALA A 491 -9.38 6.00 12.12
CA ALA A 491 -10.64 6.46 12.70
C ALA A 491 -11.54 7.10 11.63
N LEU A 492 -12.76 6.59 11.50
CA LEU A 492 -13.85 7.25 10.81
C LEU A 492 -14.67 8.01 11.86
N THR A 493 -14.53 9.33 11.89
CA THR A 493 -15.24 10.25 12.76
C THR A 493 -16.32 10.99 11.97
N SER A 494 -17.26 11.64 12.66
CA SER A 494 -18.32 12.46 12.06
C SER A 494 -17.79 13.44 11.00
N VAL A 495 -18.50 13.59 9.89
CA VAL A 495 -18.17 14.56 8.85
C VAL A 495 -18.53 15.98 9.29
N VAL A 496 -19.57 16.11 10.08
CA VAL A 496 -19.96 17.37 10.72
C VAL A 496 -18.85 17.82 11.65
N MET A 497 -18.41 16.93 12.57
CA MET A 497 -17.31 17.22 13.49
C MET A 497 -16.03 17.61 12.75
N LYS A 498 -15.66 16.93 11.66
CA LYS A 498 -14.51 17.33 10.82
C LYS A 498 -14.63 18.71 10.21
N SER A 499 -15.85 19.20 10.01
CA SER A 499 -16.08 20.58 9.55
C SER A 499 -15.89 21.57 10.70
N PHE A 500 -16.39 21.23 11.88
CA PHE A 500 -16.16 21.97 13.11
C PHE A 500 -14.66 22.02 13.48
N GLU A 501 -13.98 20.90 13.49
CA GLU A 501 -12.53 20.82 13.71
C GLU A 501 -11.73 21.72 12.75
N ARG A 502 -12.18 21.97 11.51
CA ARG A 502 -11.49 22.88 10.58
C ARG A 502 -11.58 24.34 10.99
N LEU A 503 -12.70 24.74 11.54
CA LEU A 503 -12.88 26.09 12.06
C LEU A 503 -12.00 26.32 13.29
N VAL A 504 -12.05 25.38 14.24
CA VAL A 504 -11.16 25.40 15.41
C VAL A 504 -9.68 25.33 15.01
N LEU A 505 -9.31 24.52 14.01
CA LEU A 505 -7.94 24.42 13.51
C LEU A 505 -7.44 25.75 12.95
N SER A 506 -8.27 26.48 12.20
CA SER A 506 -7.89 27.80 11.68
C SER A 506 -7.57 28.77 12.81
N TYR A 507 -8.47 28.86 13.79
CA TYR A 507 -8.31 29.73 14.96
C TYR A 507 -7.05 29.37 15.79
N LEU A 508 -6.83 28.08 16.07
CA LEU A 508 -5.65 27.62 16.81
C LEU A 508 -4.35 27.94 16.07
N LYS A 509 -4.33 27.81 14.74
CA LYS A 509 -3.14 28.12 13.93
C LYS A 509 -2.79 29.60 13.99
N ASP A 510 -3.78 30.46 13.93
CA ASP A 510 -3.54 31.90 13.99
C ASP A 510 -2.84 32.28 15.31
N ILE A 511 -3.13 31.58 16.41
CA ILE A 511 -2.50 31.78 17.73
C ILE A 511 -1.13 31.09 17.80
N THR A 512 -1.06 29.81 17.41
CA THR A 512 0.07 28.93 17.78
C THR A 512 1.17 28.84 16.72
N ASP A 513 0.88 29.07 15.42
CA ASP A 513 1.86 28.95 14.35
C ASP A 513 3.15 29.80 14.58
N PRO A 514 3.08 31.04 15.12
CA PRO A 514 4.28 31.82 15.45
C PRO A 514 5.10 31.24 16.61
N LEU A 515 4.48 30.46 17.50
CA LEU A 515 5.08 29.92 18.72
C LEU A 515 5.57 28.47 18.57
N LEU A 516 5.36 27.87 17.40
CA LEU A 516 5.82 26.52 17.11
C LEU A 516 7.34 26.46 16.96
N ASP A 517 7.95 25.40 17.48
CA ASP A 517 9.38 25.10 17.31
C ASP A 517 9.78 25.23 15.83
N PRO A 518 10.78 26.08 15.51
CA PRO A 518 11.28 26.24 14.14
C PRO A 518 11.73 24.95 13.47
N LEU A 519 12.20 23.95 14.22
CA LEU A 519 12.66 22.66 13.73
C LEU A 519 11.56 21.59 13.68
N GLN A 520 10.29 21.96 13.90
CA GLN A 520 9.13 21.13 13.55
C GLN A 520 8.69 21.45 12.12
N PHE A 521 8.74 20.47 11.22
CA PHE A 521 8.46 20.66 9.80
C PHE A 521 7.09 20.13 9.35
N ALA A 522 6.53 19.16 10.07
CA ALA A 522 5.25 18.59 9.67
C ALA A 522 4.06 19.51 9.98
N TYR A 523 3.02 19.41 9.15
CA TYR A 523 1.71 20.09 9.31
C TYR A 523 1.77 21.63 9.30
N ARG A 524 2.88 22.20 8.89
CA ARG A 524 3.08 23.67 8.75
C ARG A 524 2.99 24.11 7.29
N ALA A 525 2.45 25.28 7.07
CA ALA A 525 2.45 25.90 5.75
C ALA A 525 3.89 26.14 5.28
N ASN A 526 4.14 25.99 3.99
CA ASN A 526 5.44 26.20 3.35
C ASN A 526 6.60 25.32 3.86
N ARG A 527 6.32 24.32 4.69
CA ARG A 527 7.30 23.33 5.16
C ARG A 527 7.12 22.00 4.41
N SER A 528 8.19 21.29 4.18
CA SER A 528 8.16 19.98 3.51
C SER A 528 9.19 19.01 4.07
N VAL A 529 9.09 17.77 3.63
CA VAL A 529 10.10 16.73 3.87
C VAL A 529 11.49 17.20 3.40
N ASP A 530 11.56 17.83 2.21
CA ASP A 530 12.83 18.29 1.64
C ASP A 530 13.52 19.33 2.53
N ASP A 531 12.75 20.18 3.23
CA ASP A 531 13.33 21.17 4.16
C ASP A 531 13.91 20.50 5.39
N ALA A 532 13.20 19.54 5.97
CA ALA A 532 13.68 18.78 7.12
C ALA A 532 15.00 18.06 6.79
N VAL A 533 15.05 17.37 5.64
CA VAL A 533 16.25 16.65 5.20
C VAL A 533 17.40 17.62 4.86
N ASN A 534 17.12 18.71 4.14
CA ASN A 534 18.14 19.73 3.81
C ASN A 534 18.69 20.39 5.05
N MET A 535 17.84 20.71 6.03
CA MET A 535 18.27 21.33 7.30
C MET A 535 19.17 20.37 8.11
N ALA A 536 18.79 19.09 8.17
CA ALA A 536 19.63 18.06 8.81
C ALA A 536 21.02 17.97 8.14
N LEU A 537 21.03 17.88 6.80
CA LEU A 537 22.27 17.83 6.03
C LEU A 537 23.09 19.10 6.16
N HIS A 538 22.44 20.26 6.20
CA HIS A 538 23.13 21.55 6.38
C HIS A 538 23.88 21.59 7.71
N PHE A 539 23.25 21.24 8.83
CA PHE A 539 23.93 21.19 10.13
C PHE A 539 25.10 20.23 10.12
N ILE A 540 24.93 19.03 9.54
CA ILE A 540 25.97 18.00 9.46
C ILE A 540 27.14 18.49 8.61
N LEU A 541 26.90 18.94 7.39
CA LEU A 541 27.95 19.33 6.44
C LEU A 541 28.71 20.55 6.94
N GLN A 542 28.02 21.58 7.45
CA GLN A 542 28.65 22.76 8.02
C GLN A 542 29.58 22.40 9.19
N HIS A 543 29.20 21.43 10.02
CA HIS A 543 30.04 20.97 11.12
C HIS A 543 31.26 20.18 10.65
N LEU A 544 31.06 19.33 9.64
CA LEU A 544 32.15 18.47 9.10
C LEU A 544 33.21 19.23 8.32
N ASP A 545 32.99 20.53 8.00
CA ASP A 545 34.02 21.41 7.46
C ASP A 545 35.15 21.70 8.47
N SER A 546 34.92 21.47 9.77
CA SER A 546 35.91 21.63 10.82
C SER A 546 36.77 20.36 10.98
N PRO A 547 38.09 20.47 11.08
CA PRO A 547 38.99 19.32 11.29
C PRO A 547 38.64 18.56 12.59
N GLY A 548 38.77 17.23 12.56
CA GLY A 548 38.56 16.39 13.76
C GLY A 548 37.08 16.16 14.11
N SER A 549 36.15 16.77 13.39
CA SER A 549 34.72 16.68 13.65
C SER A 549 34.04 15.45 13.02
N TYR A 550 32.94 15.03 13.61
CA TYR A 550 32.02 14.03 13.07
C TYR A 550 30.60 14.27 13.58
N ALA A 551 29.61 13.64 12.97
CA ALA A 551 28.23 13.75 13.40
C ALA A 551 27.64 12.38 13.76
N ARG A 552 26.84 12.34 14.82
CA ARG A 552 26.00 11.18 15.19
C ARG A 552 24.55 11.53 15.03
N ILE A 553 23.78 10.68 14.35
CA ILE A 553 22.37 10.92 14.02
C ILE A 553 21.55 9.79 14.63
N LEU A 554 20.66 10.11 15.56
CA LEU A 554 19.72 9.19 16.15
C LEU A 554 18.33 9.41 15.55
N PHE A 555 17.82 8.41 14.82
CA PHE A 555 16.46 8.39 14.29
C PHE A 555 15.56 7.68 15.28
N VAL A 556 14.73 8.44 15.96
CA VAL A 556 13.89 7.99 17.07
C VAL A 556 12.52 7.56 16.56
N ASP A 557 12.08 6.35 16.93
CA ASP A 557 10.72 5.83 16.65
C ASP A 557 9.91 5.80 17.96
N PHE A 558 8.66 6.21 17.90
CA PHE A 558 7.73 6.13 19.02
C PHE A 558 6.73 4.99 18.86
N SER A 559 6.36 4.35 19.97
CA SER A 559 5.30 3.37 20.03
C SER A 559 3.94 4.06 20.07
N SER A 560 3.23 4.12 18.92
CA SER A 560 1.85 4.65 18.88
C SER A 560 1.67 6.10 19.34
N ALA A 561 2.55 7.01 18.95
CA ALA A 561 2.64 8.40 19.42
C ALA A 561 1.31 9.17 19.58
N PHE A 562 0.38 9.03 18.60
CA PHE A 562 -0.93 9.69 18.69
C PHE A 562 -1.85 9.12 19.79
N ASN A 563 -1.63 7.90 20.24
CA ASN A 563 -2.47 7.25 21.25
C ASN A 563 -1.99 7.51 22.68
N THR A 564 -0.85 8.19 22.85
CA THR A 564 -0.22 8.44 24.15
C THR A 564 -0.44 9.86 24.67
N ILE A 565 -1.09 10.73 23.91
CA ILE A 565 -1.40 12.11 24.33
C ILE A 565 -2.28 12.09 25.61
N ILE A 566 -1.85 12.78 26.67
CA ILE A 566 -2.64 13.00 27.87
C ILE A 566 -3.31 14.36 27.78
N PRO A 567 -4.66 14.44 27.79
CA PRO A 567 -5.38 15.70 27.63
C PRO A 567 -5.02 16.76 28.68
N ALA A 568 -4.79 16.39 29.92
CA ALA A 568 -4.38 17.31 30.98
C ALA A 568 -3.02 17.96 30.68
N LEU A 569 -2.01 17.15 30.30
CA LEU A 569 -0.70 17.67 29.90
C LEU A 569 -0.76 18.54 28.64
N LEU A 570 -1.64 18.19 27.70
CA LEU A 570 -1.86 19.02 26.51
C LEU A 570 -2.49 20.36 26.90
N ARG A 571 -3.47 20.39 27.82
CA ARG A 571 -4.08 21.61 28.33
C ARG A 571 -3.05 22.58 28.89
N ASP A 572 -2.15 22.10 29.74
CA ASP A 572 -1.09 22.93 30.33
C ASP A 572 -0.16 23.53 29.27
N LYS A 573 0.19 22.74 28.24
CA LYS A 573 1.01 23.21 27.12
C LYS A 573 0.28 24.23 26.23
N LEU A 574 -1.00 24.06 26.01
CA LEU A 574 -1.82 25.02 25.27
C LEU A 574 -1.94 26.36 26.02
N PHE A 575 -2.12 26.28 27.34
CA PHE A 575 -2.14 27.47 28.21
C PHE A 575 -0.81 28.23 28.15
N GLN A 576 0.33 27.53 28.18
CA GLN A 576 1.68 28.11 28.00
C GLN A 576 1.88 28.78 26.62
N LEU A 577 1.12 28.34 25.62
CA LEU A 577 1.10 28.94 24.28
C LEU A 577 0.04 30.04 24.10
N ASN A 578 -0.47 30.58 25.21
CA ASN A 578 -1.47 31.66 25.24
C ASN A 578 -2.80 31.30 24.55
N VAL A 579 -3.16 30.03 24.47
CA VAL A 579 -4.48 29.61 23.97
C VAL A 579 -5.51 29.91 25.07
N PRO A 580 -6.64 30.56 24.73
CA PRO A 580 -7.68 30.91 25.73
C PRO A 580 -8.16 29.68 26.51
N ASP A 581 -8.43 29.84 27.83
CA ASP A 581 -8.81 28.72 28.69
C ASP A 581 -10.11 28.02 28.28
N SER A 582 -11.09 28.76 27.73
CA SER A 582 -12.30 28.16 27.14
C SER A 582 -11.96 27.21 25.99
N MET A 583 -11.01 27.56 25.13
CA MET A 583 -10.55 26.70 24.04
C MET A 583 -9.73 25.51 24.58
N CYS A 584 -8.89 25.74 25.59
CA CYS A 584 -8.17 24.64 26.27
C CYS A 584 -9.16 23.63 26.90
N SER A 585 -10.21 24.11 27.53
CA SER A 585 -11.26 23.28 28.11
C SER A 585 -12.05 22.52 27.06
N TRP A 586 -12.42 23.17 25.96
CA TRP A 586 -13.09 22.53 24.84
C TRP A 586 -12.23 21.42 24.19
N ILE A 587 -10.93 21.65 24.00
CA ILE A 587 -10.01 20.65 23.47
C ILE A 587 -9.86 19.48 24.45
N THR A 588 -9.83 19.74 25.74
CA THR A 588 -9.77 18.70 26.78
C THR A 588 -11.02 17.83 26.71
N ASP A 589 -12.22 18.43 26.65
CA ASP A 589 -13.47 17.70 26.50
C ASP A 589 -13.52 16.90 25.17
N PHE A 590 -13.05 17.48 24.08
CA PHE A 590 -12.95 16.78 22.79
C PHE A 590 -12.10 15.50 22.86
N LEU A 591 -11.07 15.46 23.70
CA LEU A 591 -10.17 14.33 23.83
C LEU A 591 -10.54 13.35 24.94
N THR A 592 -11.44 13.70 25.84
CA THR A 592 -11.88 12.85 26.98
C THR A 592 -13.21 12.18 26.69
N ASP A 593 -13.46 11.05 27.36
CA ASP A 593 -14.68 10.23 27.24
C ASP A 593 -15.12 9.98 25.80
N ARG A 594 -14.18 9.62 24.97
CA ARG A 594 -14.44 9.30 23.57
C ARG A 594 -14.86 7.85 23.43
N ARG A 595 -15.83 7.60 22.56
CA ARG A 595 -16.34 6.26 22.27
C ARG A 595 -15.72 5.71 21.00
N GLN A 596 -15.22 4.46 21.05
CA GLN A 596 -14.72 3.81 19.85
C GLN A 596 -15.15 2.36 19.76
N PHE A 597 -15.27 1.88 18.51
CA PHE A 597 -15.44 0.48 18.17
C PHE A 597 -14.66 0.14 16.91
N VAL A 598 -14.25 -1.12 16.75
CA VAL A 598 -13.52 -1.61 15.57
C VAL A 598 -14.48 -2.27 14.59
N ARG A 599 -14.39 -1.89 13.31
CA ARG A 599 -15.19 -2.47 12.22
C ARG A 599 -14.32 -3.26 11.25
N LEU A 600 -14.54 -4.57 11.16
CA LEU A 600 -13.91 -5.51 10.24
C LEU A 600 -14.97 -6.10 9.29
N GLY A 601 -15.13 -5.51 8.09
CA GLY A 601 -16.19 -5.92 7.17
C GLY A 601 -17.59 -5.74 7.74
N THR A 602 -18.29 -6.84 8.04
CA THR A 602 -19.62 -6.85 8.67
C THR A 602 -19.58 -6.95 10.19
N HIS A 603 -18.42 -7.30 10.77
CA HIS A 603 -18.26 -7.46 12.21
C HIS A 603 -17.90 -6.14 12.87
N VAL A 604 -18.54 -5.86 13.99
CA VAL A 604 -18.33 -4.66 14.82
C VAL A 604 -17.99 -5.15 16.23
N SER A 605 -16.90 -4.62 16.81
CA SER A 605 -16.51 -4.93 18.18
C SER A 605 -17.44 -4.27 19.19
N ASP A 606 -17.28 -4.64 20.46
CA ASP A 606 -17.88 -3.92 21.56
C ASP A 606 -17.39 -2.47 21.63
N LEU A 607 -18.22 -1.59 22.22
CA LEU A 607 -17.88 -0.18 22.42
C LEU A 607 -16.88 -0.06 23.58
N GLN A 608 -15.85 0.77 23.40
CA GLN A 608 -14.87 1.11 24.45
C GLN A 608 -14.84 2.61 24.66
N HIS A 609 -14.68 3.03 25.92
CA HIS A 609 -14.42 4.42 26.28
C HIS A 609 -12.92 4.67 26.37
N ILE A 610 -12.47 5.84 25.93
CA ILE A 610 -11.07 6.21 25.89
C ILE A 610 -10.90 7.71 26.15
N SER A 611 -10.04 8.04 27.12
CA SER A 611 -9.69 9.42 27.51
C SER A 611 -8.22 9.74 27.28
N THR A 612 -7.47 8.86 26.61
CA THR A 612 -6.09 9.08 26.21
C THR A 612 -5.95 9.17 24.69
N GLY A 613 -4.90 9.81 24.23
CA GLY A 613 -4.56 9.91 22.81
C GLY A 613 -5.50 10.82 22.01
N SER A 614 -5.25 10.85 20.71
CA SER A 614 -6.03 11.59 19.71
C SER A 614 -6.36 10.69 18.51
N PRO A 615 -7.59 10.74 17.95
CA PRO A 615 -8.01 9.82 16.90
C PRO A 615 -7.19 9.96 15.62
N GLN A 616 -6.61 8.87 15.12
CA GLN A 616 -5.91 8.85 13.82
C GLN A 616 -6.90 9.00 12.66
N GLY A 617 -7.18 10.22 12.24
CA GLY A 617 -8.10 10.51 11.13
C GLY A 617 -9.01 11.69 11.35
N CYS A 618 -8.97 12.35 12.50
CA CYS A 618 -9.56 13.65 12.73
C CYS A 618 -8.69 14.80 12.17
N VAL A 619 -9.21 16.00 12.17
CA VAL A 619 -8.54 17.17 11.55
C VAL A 619 -7.57 17.83 12.53
N LEU A 620 -7.91 17.85 13.82
CA LEU A 620 -7.10 18.51 14.86
C LEU A 620 -5.88 17.69 15.29
N SER A 621 -5.95 16.34 15.29
CA SER A 621 -4.88 15.48 15.83
C SER A 621 -3.47 15.84 15.36
N PRO A 622 -3.21 16.17 14.09
CA PRO A 622 -1.88 16.56 13.64
C PRO A 622 -1.33 17.80 14.33
N LEU A 623 -2.14 18.84 14.48
CA LEU A 623 -1.73 20.07 15.17
C LEU A 623 -1.57 19.81 16.67
N LEU A 624 -2.53 19.14 17.30
CA LEU A 624 -2.47 18.83 18.74
C LEU A 624 -1.22 18.04 19.11
N PHE A 625 -0.80 17.08 18.27
CA PHE A 625 0.46 16.37 18.49
C PHE A 625 1.69 17.29 18.34
N SER A 626 1.70 18.20 17.38
CA SER A 626 2.77 19.16 17.21
C SER A 626 2.86 20.12 18.40
N LEU A 627 1.72 20.57 18.92
CA LEU A 627 1.65 21.40 20.15
C LEU A 627 2.08 20.62 21.39
N TYR A 628 1.67 19.34 21.50
CA TYR A 628 2.07 18.46 22.60
C TYR A 628 3.59 18.27 22.67
N THR A 629 4.23 18.14 21.52
CA THR A 629 5.68 17.95 21.39
C THR A 629 6.47 19.25 21.19
N ASN A 630 5.82 20.42 21.27
CA ASN A 630 6.47 21.72 20.99
C ASN A 630 7.66 21.99 21.91
N GLY A 631 7.53 21.71 23.20
CA GLY A 631 8.60 21.88 24.19
C GLY A 631 9.72 20.82 24.15
N CYS A 632 9.64 19.81 23.25
CA CYS A 632 10.71 18.86 23.03
C CYS A 632 11.78 19.49 22.12
N THR A 633 12.75 20.17 22.70
CA THR A 633 13.83 20.85 21.98
C THR A 633 15.19 20.53 22.59
N SER A 634 16.27 20.69 21.83
CA SER A 634 17.62 20.53 22.38
C SER A 634 18.00 21.72 23.26
N GLY A 635 18.66 21.44 24.38
CA GLY A 635 19.22 22.47 25.26
C GLY A 635 20.67 22.83 24.94
N HIS A 636 21.37 22.04 24.12
CA HIS A 636 22.76 22.27 23.79
C HIS A 636 22.96 22.69 22.33
N GLN A 637 23.79 23.70 22.08
CA GLN A 637 24.01 24.26 20.75
C GLN A 637 24.58 23.26 19.75
N SER A 638 25.44 22.34 20.20
CA SER A 638 26.06 21.30 19.37
C SER A 638 25.13 20.10 19.10
N VAL A 639 23.90 20.13 19.60
CA VAL A 639 22.91 19.09 19.35
C VAL A 639 21.66 19.70 18.75
N LYS A 640 21.18 19.14 17.65
CA LYS A 640 19.96 19.60 16.96
C LYS A 640 18.88 18.53 17.03
N LEU A 641 17.66 18.94 17.40
CA LEU A 641 16.51 18.03 17.46
C LEU A 641 15.51 18.48 16.40
N LEU A 642 15.40 17.68 15.32
CA LEU A 642 14.45 17.93 14.23
C LEU A 642 13.22 17.03 14.41
N LYS A 643 12.04 17.58 14.13
CA LYS A 643 10.77 16.86 14.21
C LYS A 643 10.02 16.93 12.88
N PHE A 644 9.46 15.80 12.46
CA PHE A 644 8.50 15.71 11.36
C PHE A 644 7.31 14.83 11.81
N ALA A 645 6.33 15.44 12.46
CA ALA A 645 5.28 14.77 13.21
C ALA A 645 5.86 13.93 14.35
N ASP A 646 5.67 12.60 14.30
CA ASP A 646 6.23 11.62 15.22
C ASP A 646 7.66 11.21 14.87
N ASP A 647 8.10 11.40 13.63
CA ASP A 647 9.50 11.14 13.25
C ASP A 647 10.41 12.21 13.90
N THR A 648 11.19 11.81 14.90
CA THR A 648 12.12 12.68 15.63
C THR A 648 13.55 12.28 15.32
N THR A 649 14.44 13.27 15.07
CA THR A 649 15.83 13.04 14.73
C THR A 649 16.72 13.93 15.60
N LEU A 650 17.62 13.31 16.35
CA LEU A 650 18.63 14.00 17.17
C LEU A 650 19.98 13.95 16.44
N ILE A 651 20.60 15.10 16.21
CA ILE A 651 21.89 15.23 15.52
C ILE A 651 22.91 15.79 16.49
N GLY A 652 23.87 14.98 16.90
CA GLY A 652 25.04 15.40 17.68
C GLY A 652 26.17 15.83 16.74
N LEU A 653 26.60 17.08 16.89
CA LEU A 653 27.74 17.69 16.19
C LEU A 653 28.96 17.59 17.11
N ILE A 654 29.82 16.61 16.87
CA ILE A 654 30.90 16.22 17.78
C ILE A 654 32.23 16.80 17.32
N SER A 655 32.93 17.54 18.22
CA SER A 655 34.27 18.03 18.03
C SER A 655 35.22 17.33 19.04
N ASP A 656 36.42 17.04 18.63
CA ASP A 656 37.51 16.48 19.46
C ASP A 656 37.11 15.21 20.23
N GLY A 657 36.15 14.45 19.68
CA GLY A 657 35.69 13.19 20.29
C GLY A 657 34.80 13.34 21.52
N ASN A 658 34.45 14.57 21.92
CA ASN A 658 33.63 14.83 23.10
C ASN A 658 32.10 14.60 22.78
N GLU A 659 31.58 13.46 23.22
CA GLU A 659 30.16 13.06 23.02
C GLU A 659 29.24 13.43 24.20
N SER A 660 29.76 14.08 25.26
CA SER A 660 29.03 14.31 26.51
C SER A 660 27.72 15.08 26.30
N ALA A 661 27.73 16.13 25.50
CA ALA A 661 26.54 16.91 25.16
C ALA A 661 25.51 16.06 24.41
N TYR A 662 25.94 15.26 23.44
CA TYR A 662 25.04 14.38 22.67
C TYR A 662 24.38 13.32 23.56
N ARG A 663 25.16 12.66 24.43
CA ARG A 663 24.65 11.65 25.36
C ARG A 663 23.72 12.28 26.40
N GLY A 664 24.08 13.43 26.97
CA GLY A 664 23.24 14.15 27.91
C GLY A 664 21.90 14.60 27.27
N GLU A 665 21.88 14.98 25.98
CA GLU A 665 20.63 15.30 25.29
C GLU A 665 19.78 14.06 24.99
N ILE A 666 20.38 12.88 24.81
CA ILE A 666 19.62 11.61 24.73
C ILE A 666 18.95 11.31 26.06
N ASP A 667 19.67 11.41 27.18
CA ASP A 667 19.10 11.18 28.52
C ASP A 667 17.99 12.18 28.82
N ARG A 668 18.17 13.45 28.40
CA ARG A 668 17.14 14.47 28.51
C ARG A 668 15.91 14.15 27.65
N LEU A 669 16.09 13.65 26.45
CA LEU A 669 15.01 13.21 25.57
C LEU A 669 14.22 12.03 26.20
N VAL A 670 14.93 11.05 26.77
CA VAL A 670 14.31 9.90 27.46
C VAL A 670 13.46 10.38 28.62
N SER A 671 14.04 11.23 29.48
CA SER A 671 13.32 11.83 30.64
C SER A 671 12.10 12.65 30.18
N TRP A 672 12.26 13.47 29.16
CA TRP A 672 11.17 14.26 28.61
C TRP A 672 10.04 13.37 28.05
N CYS A 673 10.39 12.29 27.35
CA CYS A 673 9.42 11.32 26.82
C CYS A 673 8.65 10.63 27.96
N SER A 674 9.34 10.19 29.03
CA SER A 674 8.72 9.57 30.20
C SER A 674 7.72 10.54 30.86
N THR A 675 8.12 11.79 31.11
CA THR A 675 7.26 12.82 31.71
C THR A 675 6.03 13.14 30.86
N ASN A 676 6.14 13.00 29.52
CA ASN A 676 5.08 13.31 28.59
C ASN A 676 4.35 12.05 28.06
N ASN A 677 4.44 10.92 28.73
CA ASN A 677 3.77 9.67 28.34
C ASN A 677 4.05 9.23 26.90
N LEU A 678 5.25 9.51 26.38
CA LEU A 678 5.69 9.07 25.05
C LEU A 678 6.61 7.87 25.19
N GLU A 679 6.20 6.73 24.63
CA GLU A 679 6.96 5.48 24.68
C GLU A 679 7.97 5.41 23.54
N LEU A 680 9.27 5.36 23.88
CA LEU A 680 10.34 5.19 22.90
C LEU A 680 10.47 3.72 22.46
N ASN A 681 10.62 3.49 21.17
CA ASN A 681 10.82 2.17 20.61
C ASN A 681 12.30 1.91 20.32
N SER A 682 13.04 1.42 21.30
CA SER A 682 14.48 1.14 21.19
C SER A 682 14.82 0.15 20.06
N LEU A 683 13.95 -0.83 19.78
CA LEU A 683 14.16 -1.83 18.73
C LEU A 683 14.08 -1.26 17.31
N LYS A 684 13.35 -0.16 17.11
CA LYS A 684 13.24 0.52 15.81
C LYS A 684 14.02 1.80 15.72
N THR A 685 14.46 2.34 16.85
CA THR A 685 15.37 3.48 16.88
C THR A 685 16.73 3.05 16.33
N VAL A 686 17.28 3.86 15.43
CA VAL A 686 18.52 3.54 14.71
C VAL A 686 19.48 4.72 14.79
N GLU A 687 20.76 4.41 14.96
CA GLU A 687 21.83 5.40 14.93
C GLU A 687 22.67 5.28 13.67
N MET A 688 23.11 6.41 13.13
CA MET A 688 24.07 6.49 12.03
C MET A 688 25.17 7.49 12.36
N THR A 689 26.42 7.11 12.18
CA THR A 689 27.57 8.00 12.34
C THR A 689 28.10 8.43 10.98
N VAL A 690 28.26 9.74 10.78
CA VAL A 690 28.89 10.35 9.61
C VAL A 690 30.26 10.85 10.02
N ASP A 691 31.31 10.17 9.55
CA ASP A 691 32.69 10.45 9.88
C ASP A 691 33.59 10.25 8.65
N PHE A 692 34.28 11.28 8.25
CA PHE A 692 35.17 11.29 7.09
C PHE A 692 36.67 11.21 7.45
N ARG A 693 36.99 10.98 8.73
CA ARG A 693 38.38 10.77 9.17
C ARG A 693 38.91 9.41 8.67
N LYS A 694 40.23 9.33 8.45
CA LYS A 694 40.85 8.14 7.86
C LYS A 694 40.73 6.89 8.72
N ASP A 695 40.91 7.02 10.05
CA ASP A 695 40.89 5.91 11.01
C ASP A 695 40.01 6.29 12.21
N PRO A 696 38.68 6.14 12.10
CA PRO A 696 37.78 6.43 13.21
C PRO A 696 37.96 5.37 14.33
N ALA A 697 38.21 5.83 15.55
CA ALA A 697 38.25 4.95 16.72
C ALA A 697 36.86 4.28 16.95
N PRO A 698 36.84 3.02 17.47
CA PRO A 698 35.60 2.37 17.91
C PRO A 698 34.88 3.22 18.95
N ARG A 699 33.59 3.35 18.84
CA ARG A 699 32.77 4.17 19.74
C ARG A 699 31.76 3.31 20.49
N PRO A 700 31.50 3.64 21.76
CA PRO A 700 30.48 2.94 22.52
C PRO A 700 29.11 3.22 21.90
N PRO A 701 28.23 2.20 21.82
CA PRO A 701 26.87 2.38 21.30
C PRO A 701 26.07 3.35 22.19
N VAL A 702 25.07 3.94 21.64
CA VAL A 702 24.03 4.64 22.40
C VAL A 702 23.17 3.59 23.10
N ILE A 703 22.90 3.79 24.40
CA ILE A 703 21.94 2.98 25.15
C ILE A 703 20.64 3.77 25.27
N LEU A 704 19.52 3.17 24.94
CA LEU A 704 18.20 3.76 25.04
C LEU A 704 17.27 2.79 25.81
N CYS A 705 16.74 3.21 26.95
CA CYS A 705 15.91 2.36 27.80
C CYS A 705 16.60 0.98 28.06
N ASP A 706 17.83 0.99 28.58
CA ASP A 706 18.68 -0.17 28.90
C ASP A 706 18.98 -1.11 27.73
N SER A 707 18.70 -0.68 26.50
CA SER A 707 18.98 -1.47 25.29
C SER A 707 19.94 -0.73 24.35
N PRO A 708 20.96 -1.40 23.79
CA PRO A 708 21.85 -0.79 22.82
C PRO A 708 21.09 -0.51 21.50
N VAL A 709 21.21 0.72 21.02
CA VAL A 709 20.63 1.14 19.73
C VAL A 709 21.44 0.53 18.59
N SER A 710 20.72 0.01 17.58
CA SER A 710 21.35 -0.56 16.39
C SER A 710 22.00 0.53 15.53
N SER A 711 23.27 0.29 15.09
CA SER A 711 23.95 1.16 14.14
C SER A 711 23.62 0.77 12.70
N ALA A 712 23.45 1.76 11.82
CA ALA A 712 23.14 1.55 10.40
C ALA A 712 24.12 2.27 9.48
N GLU A 713 24.50 1.59 8.40
CA GLU A 713 25.29 2.14 7.29
C GLU A 713 24.46 3.07 6.38
N SER A 714 23.14 2.88 6.39
CA SER A 714 22.17 3.70 5.64
C SER A 714 20.80 3.68 6.30
N PHE A 715 20.09 4.79 6.20
CA PHE A 715 18.75 4.93 6.74
C PHE A 715 17.80 5.65 5.76
N CYS A 716 16.52 5.25 5.77
CA CYS A 716 15.48 5.89 4.95
C CYS A 716 14.85 7.04 5.74
N PHE A 717 15.50 8.19 5.73
CA PHE A 717 15.04 9.40 6.43
C PHE A 717 13.97 10.12 5.60
N LEU A 718 12.75 10.17 6.12
CA LEU A 718 11.59 10.80 5.48
C LEU A 718 11.40 10.43 4.01
N GLY A 719 11.67 9.17 3.66
CA GLY A 719 11.53 8.67 2.29
C GLY A 719 12.77 8.81 1.39
N THR A 720 13.82 9.48 1.86
CA THR A 720 15.10 9.63 1.19
C THR A 720 16.17 8.78 1.86
N THR A 721 16.86 7.92 1.11
CA THR A 721 17.92 7.07 1.68
C THR A 721 19.22 7.86 1.82
N ILE A 722 19.69 8.01 3.05
CA ILE A 722 20.97 8.63 3.40
C ILE A 722 21.94 7.53 3.82
N THR A 723 23.22 7.63 3.42
CA THR A 723 24.30 6.71 3.82
C THR A 723 25.29 7.44 4.71
N LYS A 724 26.09 6.71 5.50
CA LYS A 724 27.13 7.29 6.36
C LYS A 724 28.19 8.10 5.61
N GLU A 725 28.40 7.80 4.34
CA GLU A 725 29.31 8.57 3.47
C GLU A 725 28.59 9.71 2.73
N LEU A 726 27.32 9.97 3.01
CA LEU A 726 26.44 10.94 2.33
C LEU A 726 26.42 10.78 0.80
N LYS A 727 26.59 9.52 0.31
CA LYS A 727 26.53 9.18 -1.12
C LYS A 727 25.11 8.82 -1.54
N TRP A 728 24.70 9.29 -2.71
CA TRP A 728 23.32 9.16 -3.20
C TRP A 728 23.04 7.94 -4.07
N ALA A 729 24.07 7.12 -4.36
CA ALA A 729 23.94 5.97 -5.29
C ALA A 729 22.84 4.98 -4.87
N GLN A 730 22.69 4.72 -3.57
CA GLN A 730 21.67 3.80 -3.04
C GLN A 730 20.25 4.38 -3.21
N ASN A 731 20.07 5.66 -2.88
CA ASN A 731 18.78 6.37 -3.10
C ASN A 731 18.39 6.35 -4.57
N ILE A 732 19.30 6.72 -5.45
CA ILE A 732 19.09 6.80 -6.90
C ILE A 732 18.81 5.41 -7.49
N SER A 733 19.49 4.36 -7.02
CA SER A 733 19.21 2.98 -7.41
C SER A 733 17.77 2.57 -7.04
N SER A 734 17.33 2.91 -5.82
CA SER A 734 15.94 2.67 -5.37
C SER A 734 14.91 3.40 -6.23
N LEU A 735 15.13 4.70 -6.51
CA LEU A 735 14.26 5.51 -7.37
C LEU A 735 14.19 4.95 -8.79
N THR A 736 15.35 4.58 -9.37
CA THR A 736 15.44 3.97 -10.70
C THR A 736 14.65 2.67 -10.77
N LYS A 737 14.82 1.78 -9.78
CA LYS A 737 14.10 0.50 -9.70
C LYS A 737 12.57 0.71 -9.62
N LYS A 738 12.12 1.62 -8.77
CA LYS A 738 10.70 1.97 -8.65
C LYS A 738 10.14 2.56 -9.95
N ALA A 739 10.88 3.46 -10.60
CA ALA A 739 10.47 4.07 -11.86
C ALA A 739 10.41 3.03 -13.01
N GLN A 740 11.39 2.13 -13.13
CA GLN A 740 11.40 1.04 -14.11
C GLN A 740 10.20 0.09 -13.93
N GLN A 741 9.82 -0.25 -12.70
CA GLN A 741 8.60 -1.03 -12.43
C GLN A 741 7.35 -0.32 -12.96
N ARG A 742 7.28 1.01 -12.84
CA ARG A 742 6.14 1.81 -13.33
C ARG A 742 6.15 2.00 -14.85
N MET A 743 7.33 1.93 -15.50
CA MET A 743 7.46 1.91 -16.95
C MET A 743 6.71 0.74 -17.62
N TYR A 744 6.58 -0.40 -16.91
CA TYR A 744 5.73 -1.50 -17.38
C TYR A 744 4.29 -1.04 -17.67
N PHE A 745 3.70 -0.27 -16.76
CA PHE A 745 2.33 0.22 -16.94
C PHE A 745 2.23 1.24 -18.10
N LEU A 746 3.21 2.11 -18.26
CA LEU A 746 3.26 3.04 -19.38
C LEU A 746 3.26 2.29 -20.73
N ARG A 747 4.07 1.23 -20.84
CA ARG A 747 4.11 0.37 -22.02
C ARG A 747 2.76 -0.34 -22.26
N GLN A 748 2.09 -0.80 -21.23
CA GLN A 748 0.73 -1.36 -21.35
C GLN A 748 -0.27 -0.32 -21.85
N LEU A 749 -0.26 0.90 -21.32
CA LEU A 749 -1.13 1.98 -21.77
C LEU A 749 -0.89 2.34 -23.24
N LYS A 750 0.36 2.34 -23.72
CA LYS A 750 0.68 2.55 -25.12
C LYS A 750 0.08 1.46 -26.03
N LYS A 751 0.08 0.18 -25.59
CA LYS A 751 -0.56 -0.93 -26.33
C LYS A 751 -2.07 -0.74 -26.53
N PHE A 752 -2.72 0.01 -25.63
CA PHE A 752 -4.14 0.36 -25.76
C PHE A 752 -4.39 1.60 -26.65
N LEU A 753 -3.35 2.10 -27.34
CA LEU A 753 -3.42 3.22 -28.28
C LEU A 753 -3.99 4.51 -27.65
N LEU A 754 -3.67 4.77 -26.37
CA LEU A 754 -4.10 6.00 -25.72
C LEU A 754 -3.41 7.24 -26.33
N PRO A 755 -4.11 8.39 -26.38
CA PRO A 755 -3.53 9.65 -26.87
C PRO A 755 -2.25 10.04 -26.12
N VAL A 756 -1.31 10.70 -26.83
CA VAL A 756 0.00 11.14 -26.29
C VAL A 756 -0.18 11.97 -25.00
N LYS A 757 -1.10 12.93 -25.00
CA LYS A 757 -1.41 13.77 -23.82
C LYS A 757 -1.71 12.95 -22.57
N MET A 758 -2.43 11.83 -22.69
CA MET A 758 -2.74 10.95 -21.55
C MET A 758 -1.54 10.17 -21.08
N LEU A 759 -0.69 9.70 -22.01
CA LEU A 759 0.55 9.01 -21.68
C LEU A 759 1.51 9.97 -20.95
N VAL A 760 1.57 11.25 -21.35
CA VAL A 760 2.33 12.31 -20.65
C VAL A 760 1.76 12.52 -19.24
N ASN A 761 0.44 12.69 -19.09
CA ASN A 761 -0.17 12.86 -17.77
C ASN A 761 0.12 11.66 -16.84
N PHE A 762 0.04 10.43 -17.37
CA PHE A 762 0.43 9.24 -16.62
C PHE A 762 1.92 9.29 -16.22
N TYR A 763 2.80 9.61 -17.15
CA TYR A 763 4.23 9.73 -16.90
C TYR A 763 4.51 10.74 -15.79
N THR A 764 4.00 11.96 -15.90
CA THR A 764 4.22 13.04 -14.92
C THR A 764 3.68 12.66 -13.53
N ALA A 765 2.44 12.14 -13.45
CA ALA A 765 1.84 11.77 -12.17
C ALA A 765 2.50 10.56 -11.50
N ILE A 766 2.99 9.59 -12.25
CA ILE A 766 3.34 8.26 -11.72
C ILE A 766 4.84 7.96 -11.82
N ILE A 767 5.52 8.34 -12.88
CA ILE A 767 6.94 8.02 -13.11
C ILE A 767 7.82 9.19 -12.73
N GLU A 768 7.58 10.38 -13.29
CA GLU A 768 8.34 11.59 -12.98
C GLU A 768 8.26 11.94 -11.49
N SER A 769 7.09 11.79 -10.86
CA SER A 769 6.92 12.01 -9.43
C SER A 769 7.84 11.14 -8.56
N VAL A 770 8.21 9.93 -9.03
CA VAL A 770 9.20 9.07 -8.35
C VAL A 770 10.62 9.50 -8.67
N LEU A 771 10.93 9.74 -9.94
CA LEU A 771 12.27 10.16 -10.37
C LEU A 771 12.72 11.45 -9.69
N THR A 772 11.76 12.32 -9.39
CA THR A 772 12.00 13.64 -8.79
C THR A 772 11.63 13.73 -7.32
N SER A 773 11.43 12.59 -6.64
CA SER A 773 11.19 12.56 -5.20
C SER A 773 12.40 13.14 -4.46
N SER A 774 12.17 14.19 -3.67
CA SER A 774 13.20 14.96 -2.94
C SER A 774 14.41 15.36 -3.80
N ILE A 775 14.17 15.72 -5.07
CA ILE A 775 15.24 16.04 -6.03
C ILE A 775 16.11 17.23 -5.55
N THR A 776 15.54 18.16 -4.81
CA THR A 776 16.23 19.34 -4.25
C THR A 776 17.26 18.96 -3.18
N VAL A 777 17.17 17.76 -2.63
CA VAL A 777 18.08 17.25 -1.60
C VAL A 777 19.34 16.60 -2.20
N TRP A 778 19.15 15.70 -3.17
CA TRP A 778 20.23 14.81 -3.60
C TRP A 778 20.84 15.15 -4.98
N PHE A 779 20.12 15.92 -5.84
CA PHE A 779 20.53 16.08 -7.24
C PHE A 779 21.87 16.80 -7.41
N ALA A 780 22.13 17.87 -6.65
CA ALA A 780 23.38 18.63 -6.76
C ALA A 780 24.61 17.73 -6.51
N ALA A 781 24.57 16.94 -5.46
CA ALA A 781 25.68 16.07 -5.02
C ALA A 781 25.70 14.69 -5.70
N ALA A 782 24.74 14.37 -6.57
CA ALA A 782 24.71 13.10 -7.29
C ALA A 782 25.77 13.05 -8.39
N THR A 783 26.41 11.87 -8.58
CA THR A 783 27.41 11.68 -9.62
C THR A 783 26.80 11.78 -11.02
N ALA A 784 27.62 12.16 -12.01
CA ALA A 784 27.19 12.18 -13.42
C ALA A 784 26.66 10.81 -13.88
N ARG A 785 27.28 9.72 -13.44
CA ARG A 785 26.85 8.33 -13.71
C ARG A 785 25.45 8.05 -13.17
N ASP A 786 25.14 8.53 -11.96
CA ASP A 786 23.84 8.31 -11.34
C ASP A 786 22.74 9.18 -11.97
N LYS A 787 23.05 10.44 -12.29
CA LYS A 787 22.15 11.31 -13.08
C LYS A 787 21.82 10.69 -14.42
N ALA A 788 22.81 10.13 -15.11
CA ALA A 788 22.63 9.43 -16.39
C ALA A 788 21.76 8.17 -16.28
N LYS A 789 21.77 7.44 -15.13
CA LYS A 789 20.87 6.29 -14.89
C LYS A 789 19.40 6.72 -14.86
N LEU A 790 19.10 7.82 -14.20
CA LEU A 790 17.73 8.36 -14.13
C LEU A 790 17.30 8.95 -15.47
N GLN A 791 18.20 9.69 -16.15
CA GLN A 791 17.92 10.27 -17.46
C GLN A 791 17.59 9.21 -18.52
N ARG A 792 18.24 8.03 -18.45
CA ARG A 792 17.90 6.88 -19.32
C ARG A 792 16.45 6.41 -19.14
N VAL A 793 15.87 6.52 -17.96
CA VAL A 793 14.45 6.18 -17.75
C VAL A 793 13.55 7.21 -18.45
N ILE A 794 13.91 8.51 -18.39
CA ILE A 794 13.18 9.58 -19.12
C ILE A 794 13.24 9.30 -20.63
N HIS A 795 14.42 9.08 -21.21
CA HIS A 795 14.56 8.75 -22.62
C HIS A 795 13.80 7.48 -23.03
N SER A 796 13.73 6.48 -22.13
CA SER A 796 12.92 5.29 -22.38
C SER A 796 11.42 5.62 -22.39
N ALA A 797 10.98 6.57 -21.57
CA ALA A 797 9.59 7.04 -21.55
C ALA A 797 9.26 7.86 -22.81
N GLU A 798 10.15 8.75 -23.25
CA GLU A 798 10.03 9.50 -24.51
C GLU A 798 9.83 8.58 -25.71
N LYS A 799 10.66 7.52 -25.84
CA LYS A 799 10.52 6.51 -26.90
C LYS A 799 9.17 5.79 -26.86
N VAL A 800 8.65 5.50 -25.66
CA VAL A 800 7.34 4.85 -25.51
C VAL A 800 6.21 5.82 -25.84
N ILE A 801 6.27 7.05 -25.37
CA ILE A 801 5.21 8.07 -25.54
C ILE A 801 5.21 8.59 -26.99
N GLY A 802 6.40 8.89 -27.52
CA GLY A 802 6.60 9.51 -28.84
C GLY A 802 6.62 11.04 -28.79
N CYS A 803 7.05 11.64 -27.66
CA CYS A 803 7.30 13.08 -27.55
C CYS A 803 8.43 13.36 -26.55
N SER A 804 9.02 14.56 -26.64
CA SER A 804 10.02 15.02 -25.67
C SER A 804 9.42 15.28 -24.31
N LEU A 805 10.18 14.99 -23.26
CA LEU A 805 9.83 15.21 -21.86
C LEU A 805 10.88 16.12 -21.21
N PRO A 806 10.53 16.87 -20.15
CA PRO A 806 11.50 17.67 -19.41
C PRO A 806 12.66 16.83 -18.88
N SER A 807 13.87 17.32 -19.03
CA SER A 807 15.08 16.69 -18.50
C SER A 807 15.08 16.74 -16.96
N LEU A 808 15.83 15.85 -16.34
CA LEU A 808 15.97 15.83 -14.88
C LEU A 808 16.59 17.12 -14.35
N GLN A 809 17.47 17.76 -15.13
CA GLN A 809 18.12 19.01 -14.79
C GLN A 809 17.14 20.18 -14.81
N GLU A 810 16.31 20.28 -15.84
CA GLU A 810 15.24 21.32 -15.90
C GLU A 810 14.26 21.18 -14.75
N LEU A 811 13.85 19.94 -14.42
CA LEU A 811 12.98 19.66 -13.28
C LEU A 811 13.62 20.06 -11.95
N TYR A 812 14.93 19.78 -11.77
CA TYR A 812 15.68 20.21 -10.58
C TYR A 812 15.69 21.73 -10.45
N PHE A 813 16.11 22.47 -11.49
CA PHE A 813 16.15 23.92 -11.44
C PHE A 813 14.78 24.53 -11.18
N SER A 814 13.74 24.08 -11.88
CA SER A 814 12.39 24.58 -11.68
C SER A 814 11.88 24.37 -10.25
N ARG A 815 12.15 23.19 -9.65
CA ARG A 815 11.72 22.88 -8.29
C ARG A 815 12.54 23.61 -7.23
N SER A 816 13.87 23.70 -7.43
CA SER A 816 14.75 24.44 -6.53
C SER A 816 14.40 25.92 -6.50
N TRP A 817 14.15 26.53 -7.66
CA TRP A 817 13.74 27.93 -7.75
C TRP A 817 12.42 28.19 -7.02
N ARG A 818 11.41 27.39 -7.29
CA ARG A 818 10.12 27.51 -6.60
C ARG A 818 10.26 27.33 -5.08
N ARG A 819 11.15 26.46 -4.66
CA ARG A 819 11.41 26.22 -3.25
C ARG A 819 12.11 27.38 -2.60
N ALA A 820 13.17 27.87 -3.20
CA ALA A 820 13.90 29.04 -2.72
C ALA A 820 12.99 30.26 -2.58
N ALA A 821 12.13 30.53 -3.57
CA ALA A 821 11.15 31.59 -3.52
C ALA A 821 10.18 31.45 -2.32
N LYS A 822 9.69 30.24 -2.03
CA LYS A 822 8.83 29.99 -0.87
C LYS A 822 9.55 30.16 0.47
N ILE A 823 10.80 29.72 0.57
CA ILE A 823 11.62 29.92 1.77
C ILE A 823 11.91 31.40 1.99
N ALA A 824 12.24 32.12 0.93
CA ALA A 824 12.49 33.57 1.01
C ALA A 824 11.25 34.35 1.45
N ALA A 825 10.07 33.93 1.02
CA ALA A 825 8.79 34.56 1.38
C ALA A 825 8.28 34.21 2.78
N ASP A 826 8.87 33.23 3.46
CA ASP A 826 8.44 32.78 4.79
C ASP A 826 9.45 33.22 5.87
N PRO A 827 9.16 34.32 6.63
CA PRO A 827 10.08 34.78 7.67
C PRO A 827 10.23 33.78 8.84
N SER A 828 9.28 32.86 9.03
CA SER A 828 9.33 31.84 10.08
C SER A 828 10.19 30.62 9.70
N HIS A 829 10.72 30.56 8.46
CA HIS A 829 11.53 29.43 8.01
C HIS A 829 12.91 29.44 8.70
N PRO A 830 13.37 28.34 9.34
CA PRO A 830 14.74 28.22 9.86
C PRO A 830 15.71 28.15 8.68
N ARG A 831 16.23 29.32 8.26
CA ARG A 831 17.13 29.47 7.09
C ARG A 831 18.52 28.98 7.38
#